data_b5cdf654d2eeb3171f0c89d925898864
#
_entry.id   b5cdf654d2eeb3171f0c89d925898864
#
_cell.length_a   1.000
_cell.length_b   1.000
_cell.length_c   1.000
_cell.angle_alpha   90.00
_cell.angle_beta   90.00
_cell.angle_gamma   90.00
#
_symmetry.space_group_name_H-M   'P 1'
#
loop_
_entity.id
_entity.type
_entity.pdbx_description
1 polymer ?
#
loop_
_entity_poly.entity_id
_entity_poly.type
_entity_poly.pdbx_seq_one_letter_code
_entity_poly.pdbx_strand_id
1 'polypeptide(L)'
;MQKKLFLLDAMALIYRAYYALIRNPRLTSTGRNTNAQFGFTSTLLDLINKEKPTHIAVAFDTHAPTERHTTFVDYKANRMDAPEDILDSLDDIKRIITGFNIPVVELDGYEADDVIGTLAWQAAEAGYSVYMVTPDKDYGQLVKENVFIYKPPYMGNKEEILGPKEVCEKWQITDVHQVIDILGLMGDAVDNIPGIPGVGEKTAMKLLSQYGSVEEVIANADKIGGKMAEKIKAGAESAILSKQLATIITDVPVTFQEDDFCIKAPNKEQLAEVFTELEFKTLGKRILGDGFATATTTEPAAPAKAQLDLFGNEIQGAVPPPSEEPQEAAPSILIAEKNINNTPHNYLLADTPEKRAELLATLLQQQEISFDTETTGTDANAVDLVGISFSVKAGEGWYIPVPADRAQAQAIVDSFRPLFDASHILFIGQNIKYDMIVLKWYGVEIKGPVFDTMLAHYLIEPEGRRGMDLLSAQYLQYEPVSIETLIGKKGKGQGNMRDVEIDKIKEYAVEDADITLQLKEKFAPLLPQKVVEKVFYEVENPLVKVLTDMEYEGISIDIQALSDYSRELETEIKRAEESVYSQAGVRFNLASPKQLGEVLFEKLMLDPKAKKTRTGQYATGEDVLAKLSNKHQIVEDILVFRELSKLKSTYVDALPLMLNKRTNRVHTSYNQAVAVTGRLSSNNPNLQNIPIRTDRGREVRKAFVARNEEHVLMSADYSQIELRIIAAISEDVHMIDAFRQGLDIHAATAAKVYGVELADVTAEMRRNAKSVNFGIIYGVSAFGLSENLGIARGEAKTLIDNYFAQYPSIKQYMDNQIKSAQLNGYVETLLGRKRWLKDINSSNAVVRGYAERNAINMPIQGTAADMIKLAMISIHKTLKKENLRSRMILQVHDELVFDVHKDEVELIKPLIQEGMRNALPLTVPVEVEIGIGQNWLQAH
;
A
#
# COMPACT_ATOMS: atom_id res chain seq x y z
N MET A 1 -3.51 38.22 -21.31
CA MET A 1 -3.63 36.90 -20.65
C MET A 1 -5.09 36.70 -20.33
N GLN A 2 -5.61 35.52 -20.51
CA GLN A 2 -6.97 35.18 -20.10
C GLN A 2 -7.06 35.28 -18.55
N LYS A 3 -8.01 36.04 -18.01
CA LYS A 3 -8.19 36.18 -16.56
C LYS A 3 -8.77 34.89 -16.00
N LYS A 4 -8.06 34.26 -15.03
CA LYS A 4 -8.47 33.00 -14.38
C LYS A 4 -8.75 33.26 -12.91
N LEU A 5 -9.96 32.94 -12.44
CA LEU A 5 -10.34 32.98 -11.05
C LEU A 5 -10.52 31.55 -10.52
N PHE A 6 -9.88 31.25 -9.38
CA PHE A 6 -10.07 29.99 -8.65
C PHE A 6 -10.78 30.27 -7.32
N LEU A 7 -11.94 29.66 -7.12
CA LEU A 7 -12.75 29.74 -5.89
C LEU A 7 -12.68 28.39 -5.17
N LEU A 8 -12.09 28.34 -4.01
CA LEU A 8 -11.85 27.11 -3.26
C LEU A 8 -12.90 26.91 -2.19
N ASP A 9 -13.51 25.72 -2.17
CA ASP A 9 -14.35 25.23 -1.09
C ASP A 9 -13.44 24.71 0.04
N ALA A 10 -13.33 25.49 1.12
CA ALA A 10 -12.40 25.21 2.19
C ALA A 10 -12.68 23.88 2.88
N MET A 11 -13.93 23.67 3.34
CA MET A 11 -14.26 22.50 4.14
C MET A 11 -14.11 21.22 3.36
N ALA A 12 -14.55 21.17 2.10
CA ALA A 12 -14.37 20.01 1.24
C ALA A 12 -12.89 19.64 1.03
N LEU A 13 -12.01 20.63 0.88
CA LEU A 13 -10.57 20.42 0.72
C LEU A 13 -9.89 20.05 2.05
N ILE A 14 -10.29 20.63 3.18
CA ILE A 14 -9.77 20.34 4.52
C ILE A 14 -10.09 18.90 4.94
N TYR A 15 -11.35 18.47 4.80
CA TYR A 15 -11.76 17.11 5.07
C TYR A 15 -10.97 16.12 4.21
N ARG A 16 -10.87 16.39 2.93
CA ARG A 16 -10.09 15.58 1.99
C ARG A 16 -8.63 15.49 2.40
N ALA A 17 -7.98 16.59 2.77
CA ALA A 17 -6.59 16.66 3.20
C ALA A 17 -6.36 15.85 4.49
N TYR A 18 -7.23 16.01 5.48
CA TYR A 18 -7.17 15.29 6.74
C TYR A 18 -7.26 13.78 6.56
N TYR A 19 -8.24 13.31 5.76
CA TYR A 19 -8.45 11.89 5.55
C TYR A 19 -7.42 11.24 4.64
N ALA A 20 -6.80 11.97 3.73
CA ALA A 20 -5.71 11.45 2.88
C ALA A 20 -4.49 11.04 3.71
N LEU A 21 -4.21 11.70 4.81
CA LEU A 21 -3.05 11.47 5.67
C LEU A 21 -3.36 10.65 6.94
N ILE A 22 -4.60 10.19 7.11
CA ILE A 22 -5.07 9.56 8.34
C ILE A 22 -4.33 8.27 8.72
N ARG A 23 -3.83 7.52 7.72
CA ARG A 23 -3.07 6.28 7.95
C ARG A 23 -1.62 6.53 8.36
N ASN A 24 -1.11 7.72 8.10
CA ASN A 24 0.22 8.16 8.48
C ASN A 24 0.14 9.63 8.92
N PRO A 25 -0.38 9.90 10.14
CA PRO A 25 -0.67 11.24 10.58
C PRO A 25 0.61 12.05 10.79
N ARG A 26 0.57 13.31 10.41
CA ARG A 26 1.61 14.28 10.70
C ARG A 26 1.34 14.90 12.07
N LEU A 27 2.28 14.70 12.96
CA LEU A 27 2.20 15.25 14.31
C LEU A 27 3.34 16.25 14.52
N THR A 28 3.05 17.33 15.24
CA THR A 28 4.11 18.21 15.77
C THR A 28 4.87 17.50 16.89
N SER A 29 6.00 18.07 17.32
CA SER A 29 6.76 17.57 18.48
C SER A 29 5.93 17.52 19.77
N THR A 30 4.86 18.36 19.86
CA THR A 30 3.89 18.37 20.96
C THR A 30 2.76 17.34 20.81
N GLY A 31 2.74 16.57 19.70
CA GLY A 31 1.70 15.57 19.43
C GLY A 31 0.44 16.09 18.76
N ARG A 32 0.40 17.37 18.36
CA ARG A 32 -0.74 17.97 17.65
C ARG A 32 -0.82 17.43 16.21
N ASN A 33 -1.99 16.98 15.78
CA ASN A 33 -2.24 16.51 14.42
C ASN A 33 -2.32 17.68 13.44
N THR A 34 -1.50 17.67 12.40
CA THR A 34 -1.43 18.72 11.38
C THR A 34 -1.76 18.23 9.97
N ASN A 35 -2.46 17.12 9.84
CA ASN A 35 -2.84 16.52 8.56
C ASN A 35 -3.63 17.49 7.67
N ALA A 36 -4.63 18.15 8.27
CA ALA A 36 -5.51 19.07 7.58
C ALA A 36 -4.74 20.30 7.05
N GLN A 37 -3.95 20.95 7.94
CA GLN A 37 -3.15 22.11 7.60
C GLN A 37 -2.12 21.79 6.52
N PHE A 38 -1.39 20.67 6.66
CA PHE A 38 -0.36 20.28 5.71
C PHE A 38 -0.94 19.92 4.34
N GLY A 39 -1.98 19.09 4.30
CA GLY A 39 -2.58 18.64 3.04
C GLY A 39 -3.31 19.78 2.30
N PHE A 40 -3.99 20.67 3.03
CA PHE A 40 -4.62 21.88 2.46
C PHE A 40 -3.55 22.81 1.86
N THR A 41 -2.50 23.12 2.63
CA THR A 41 -1.41 24.00 2.17
C THR A 41 -0.71 23.43 0.93
N SER A 42 -0.48 22.11 0.91
CA SER A 42 0.12 21.45 -0.26
C SER A 42 -0.77 21.55 -1.50
N THR A 43 -2.08 21.33 -1.34
CA THR A 43 -3.05 21.45 -2.44
C THR A 43 -3.13 22.88 -2.96
N LEU A 44 -3.14 23.87 -2.07
CA LEU A 44 -3.14 25.30 -2.43
C LEU A 44 -1.89 25.68 -3.21
N LEU A 45 -0.71 25.25 -2.74
CA LEU A 45 0.56 25.50 -3.43
C LEU A 45 0.62 24.87 -4.82
N ASP A 46 0.19 23.62 -4.92
CA ASP A 46 0.20 22.89 -6.19
C ASP A 46 -0.75 23.57 -7.20
N LEU A 47 -1.91 24.05 -6.74
CA LEU A 47 -2.84 24.80 -7.58
C LEU A 47 -2.23 26.13 -8.06
N ILE A 48 -1.65 26.93 -7.16
CA ILE A 48 -1.03 28.22 -7.52
C ILE A 48 0.11 28.01 -8.53
N ASN A 49 0.97 27.02 -8.32
CA ASN A 49 2.14 26.79 -9.15
C ASN A 49 1.77 26.20 -10.52
N LYS A 50 0.82 25.28 -10.57
CA LYS A 50 0.44 24.55 -11.77
C LYS A 50 -0.52 25.33 -12.67
N GLU A 51 -1.59 25.82 -12.08
CA GLU A 51 -2.65 26.50 -12.84
C GLU A 51 -2.38 27.98 -13.10
N LYS A 52 -1.47 28.57 -12.31
CA LYS A 52 -1.06 29.98 -12.38
C LYS A 52 -2.29 30.92 -12.45
N PRO A 53 -3.19 30.85 -11.45
CA PRO A 53 -4.36 31.69 -11.42
C PRO A 53 -3.97 33.19 -11.40
N THR A 54 -4.78 34.03 -11.99
CA THR A 54 -4.63 35.50 -11.86
C THR A 54 -5.33 35.99 -10.58
N HIS A 55 -6.42 35.29 -10.20
CA HIS A 55 -7.27 35.62 -9.05
C HIS A 55 -7.61 34.34 -8.28
N ILE A 56 -7.75 34.47 -6.97
CA ILE A 56 -8.04 33.32 -6.10
C ILE A 56 -8.73 33.79 -4.82
N ALA A 57 -9.68 33.00 -4.30
CA ALA A 57 -10.28 33.15 -2.99
C ALA A 57 -10.65 31.82 -2.38
N VAL A 58 -10.82 31.78 -1.06
CA VAL A 58 -11.22 30.57 -0.31
C VAL A 58 -12.49 30.89 0.47
N ALA A 59 -13.56 30.14 0.24
CA ALA A 59 -14.83 30.28 0.95
C ALA A 59 -14.94 29.23 2.08
N PHE A 60 -15.45 29.68 3.23
CA PHE A 60 -15.72 28.83 4.40
C PHE A 60 -17.20 28.90 4.76
N ASP A 61 -17.72 27.77 5.26
CA ASP A 61 -19.00 27.74 5.95
C ASP A 61 -18.89 28.45 7.33
N THR A 62 -19.92 29.14 7.73
CA THR A 62 -20.01 29.71 9.09
C THR A 62 -20.81 28.77 10.01
N HIS A 63 -20.76 29.02 11.31
CA HIS A 63 -21.58 28.29 12.30
C HIS A 63 -23.05 28.81 12.40
N ALA A 64 -23.40 29.84 11.66
CA ALA A 64 -24.74 30.41 11.67
C ALA A 64 -25.73 29.46 10.95
N PRO A 65 -26.92 29.20 11.48
CA PRO A 65 -27.95 28.44 10.77
C PRO A 65 -28.34 29.12 9.46
N THR A 66 -28.49 28.33 8.40
CA THR A 66 -28.93 28.82 7.10
C THR A 66 -30.45 28.70 6.92
N GLU A 67 -31.00 29.31 5.87
CA GLU A 67 -32.44 29.21 5.54
C GLU A 67 -32.86 27.74 5.33
N ARG A 68 -31.96 26.88 4.82
CA ARG A 68 -32.20 25.41 4.63
C ARG A 68 -32.49 24.72 5.97
N HIS A 69 -31.80 25.12 7.06
CA HIS A 69 -32.07 24.59 8.42
C HIS A 69 -33.43 25.02 8.97
N THR A 70 -33.87 26.21 8.60
CA THR A 70 -35.22 26.71 9.00
C THR A 70 -36.32 26.01 8.19
N THR A 71 -36.07 25.74 6.92
CA THR A 71 -37.04 25.09 6.02
C THR A 71 -37.18 23.61 6.32
N PHE A 72 -36.08 22.93 6.69
CA PHE A 72 -36.04 21.51 7.02
C PHE A 72 -35.14 21.27 8.23
N VAL A 73 -35.72 21.02 9.39
CA VAL A 73 -35.02 20.91 10.68
C VAL A 73 -34.00 19.77 10.69
N ASP A 74 -34.25 18.71 9.92
CA ASP A 74 -33.36 17.56 9.81
C ASP A 74 -32.26 17.74 8.73
N TYR A 75 -32.16 18.90 8.09
CA TYR A 75 -31.12 19.19 7.10
C TYR A 75 -29.72 19.04 7.72
N LYS A 76 -28.87 18.25 7.10
CA LYS A 76 -27.53 17.90 7.60
C LYS A 76 -27.46 17.24 8.99
N ALA A 77 -28.61 16.85 9.58
CA ALA A 77 -28.65 16.23 10.92
C ALA A 77 -27.92 14.88 10.97
N ASN A 78 -27.70 14.23 9.83
CA ASN A 78 -26.90 12.98 9.72
C ASN A 78 -25.40 13.21 9.65
N ARG A 79 -24.93 14.47 9.51
CA ARG A 79 -23.49 14.75 9.51
C ARG A 79 -22.95 14.53 10.92
N MET A 80 -21.92 13.74 11.04
CA MET A 80 -21.17 13.60 12.30
C MET A 80 -20.45 14.90 12.60
N ASP A 81 -20.31 15.23 13.87
CA ASP A 81 -19.46 16.33 14.30
C ASP A 81 -18.08 16.22 13.66
N ALA A 82 -17.55 17.36 13.24
CA ALA A 82 -16.20 17.40 12.68
C ALA A 82 -15.21 16.86 13.72
N PRO A 83 -14.23 16.03 13.31
CA PRO A 83 -13.15 15.61 14.20
C PRO A 83 -12.51 16.84 14.88
N GLU A 84 -12.20 16.74 16.17
CA GLU A 84 -11.58 17.81 16.96
C GLU A 84 -10.32 18.36 16.26
N ASP A 85 -9.49 17.47 15.71
CA ASP A 85 -8.31 17.84 14.91
C ASP A 85 -8.64 18.74 13.70
N ILE A 86 -9.81 18.58 13.07
CA ILE A 86 -10.25 19.43 11.96
C ILE A 86 -10.67 20.81 12.49
N LEU A 87 -11.47 20.84 13.57
CA LEU A 87 -11.89 22.09 14.18
C LEU A 87 -10.68 22.92 14.65
N ASP A 88 -9.73 22.27 15.32
CA ASP A 88 -8.47 22.87 15.77
C ASP A 88 -7.56 23.35 14.63
N SER A 89 -7.79 22.85 13.41
CA SER A 89 -6.99 23.24 12.25
C SER A 89 -7.47 24.48 11.52
N LEU A 90 -8.74 24.90 11.74
CA LEU A 90 -9.37 25.95 10.94
C LEU A 90 -8.68 27.30 11.07
N ASP A 91 -8.34 27.71 12.28
CA ASP A 91 -7.66 28.98 12.54
C ASP A 91 -6.27 29.00 11.89
N ASP A 92 -5.51 27.90 11.99
CA ASP A 92 -4.20 27.82 11.33
C ASP A 92 -4.32 27.88 9.80
N ILE A 93 -5.31 27.22 9.23
CA ILE A 93 -5.54 27.23 7.78
C ILE A 93 -5.92 28.63 7.33
N LYS A 94 -6.78 29.36 8.08
CA LYS A 94 -7.10 30.78 7.79
C LYS A 94 -5.85 31.66 7.89
N ARG A 95 -5.00 31.48 8.90
CA ARG A 95 -3.72 32.17 9.03
C ARG A 95 -2.78 31.87 7.84
N ILE A 96 -2.73 30.65 7.36
CA ILE A 96 -1.94 30.28 6.18
C ILE A 96 -2.49 30.97 4.93
N ILE A 97 -3.81 30.91 4.69
CA ILE A 97 -4.47 31.57 3.55
C ILE A 97 -4.18 33.07 3.55
N THR A 98 -4.35 33.71 4.70
CA THR A 98 -4.07 35.13 4.89
C THR A 98 -2.59 35.47 4.68
N GLY A 99 -1.70 34.57 5.13
CA GLY A 99 -0.26 34.67 4.87
C GLY A 99 0.12 34.57 3.39
N PHE A 100 -0.68 33.90 2.57
CA PHE A 100 -0.58 33.95 1.10
C PHE A 100 -1.19 35.21 0.47
N ASN A 101 -1.73 36.13 1.27
CA ASN A 101 -2.51 37.28 0.82
C ASN A 101 -3.73 36.90 -0.03
N ILE A 102 -4.34 35.75 0.27
CA ILE A 102 -5.56 35.24 -0.37
C ILE A 102 -6.76 35.61 0.52
N PRO A 103 -7.84 36.18 -0.04
CA PRO A 103 -9.02 36.51 0.74
C PRO A 103 -9.77 35.27 1.21
N VAL A 104 -10.18 35.27 2.47
CA VAL A 104 -11.15 34.35 3.06
C VAL A 104 -12.53 35.00 2.96
N VAL A 105 -13.49 34.27 2.37
CA VAL A 105 -14.87 34.76 2.20
C VAL A 105 -15.81 33.89 3.06
N GLU A 106 -16.54 34.56 3.95
CA GLU A 106 -17.51 33.94 4.85
C GLU A 106 -18.76 34.84 4.91
N LEU A 107 -19.96 34.24 4.93
CA LEU A 107 -21.19 34.97 5.03
C LEU A 107 -22.20 34.24 5.92
N ASP A 108 -22.58 34.84 7.03
CA ASP A 108 -23.55 34.26 7.95
C ASP A 108 -24.94 34.11 7.29
N GLY A 109 -25.54 32.95 7.50
CA GLY A 109 -26.85 32.59 6.96
C GLY A 109 -26.82 31.95 5.58
N TYR A 110 -25.62 31.82 4.95
CA TYR A 110 -25.39 31.16 3.67
C TYR A 110 -24.28 30.13 3.77
N GLU A 111 -24.32 29.16 2.89
CA GLU A 111 -23.26 28.12 2.80
C GLU A 111 -22.14 28.57 1.83
N ALA A 112 -20.96 27.94 1.96
CA ALA A 112 -19.82 28.23 1.09
C ALA A 112 -20.13 28.03 -0.40
N ASP A 113 -20.98 27.06 -0.74
CA ASP A 113 -21.43 26.80 -2.10
C ASP A 113 -22.28 27.93 -2.68
N ASP A 114 -23.17 28.59 -1.86
CA ASP A 114 -23.95 29.74 -2.25
C ASP A 114 -23.04 30.95 -2.55
N VAL A 115 -22.05 31.17 -1.69
CA VAL A 115 -21.04 32.24 -1.85
C VAL A 115 -20.21 32.01 -3.11
N ILE A 116 -19.69 30.79 -3.30
CA ILE A 116 -18.91 30.43 -4.48
C ILE A 116 -19.74 30.54 -5.75
N GLY A 117 -20.98 30.04 -5.75
CA GLY A 117 -21.89 30.14 -6.89
C GLY A 117 -22.14 31.56 -7.34
N THR A 118 -22.43 32.44 -6.38
CA THR A 118 -22.67 33.87 -6.63
C THR A 118 -21.42 34.55 -7.21
N LEU A 119 -20.28 34.40 -6.56
CA LEU A 119 -19.02 34.98 -7.01
C LEU A 119 -18.57 34.43 -8.39
N ALA A 120 -18.79 33.13 -8.63
CA ALA A 120 -18.45 32.51 -9.90
C ALA A 120 -19.25 33.09 -11.06
N TRP A 121 -20.54 33.35 -10.85
CA TRP A 121 -21.38 33.92 -11.87
C TRP A 121 -21.08 35.42 -12.11
N GLN A 122 -20.86 36.22 -11.08
CA GLN A 122 -20.44 37.60 -11.23
C GLN A 122 -19.09 37.74 -11.96
N ALA A 123 -18.11 36.91 -11.61
CA ALA A 123 -16.80 36.93 -12.26
C ALA A 123 -16.87 36.47 -13.72
N ALA A 124 -17.70 35.46 -14.05
CA ALA A 124 -17.89 35.03 -15.43
C ALA A 124 -18.51 36.10 -16.29
N GLU A 125 -19.48 36.86 -15.77
CA GLU A 125 -20.06 38.06 -16.42
C GLU A 125 -19.03 39.19 -16.62
N ALA A 126 -18.05 39.29 -15.72
CA ALA A 126 -16.91 40.19 -15.83
C ALA A 126 -15.81 39.67 -16.79
N GLY A 127 -16.03 38.53 -17.48
CA GLY A 127 -15.15 38.00 -18.50
C GLY A 127 -14.01 37.08 -17.99
N TYR A 128 -14.16 36.53 -16.79
CA TYR A 128 -13.21 35.56 -16.24
C TYR A 128 -13.54 34.11 -16.64
N SER A 129 -12.51 33.30 -16.79
CA SER A 129 -12.68 31.85 -16.70
C SER A 129 -12.59 31.44 -15.23
N VAL A 130 -13.68 30.92 -14.68
CA VAL A 130 -13.83 30.62 -13.25
C VAL A 130 -13.75 29.12 -13.02
N TYR A 131 -12.94 28.70 -12.04
CA TYR A 131 -12.75 27.34 -11.62
C TYR A 131 -13.16 27.19 -10.16
N MET A 132 -14.26 26.49 -9.91
CA MET A 132 -14.73 26.14 -8.57
C MET A 132 -13.99 24.89 -8.10
N VAL A 133 -13.14 25.02 -7.09
CA VAL A 133 -12.25 23.95 -6.64
C VAL A 133 -12.92 23.15 -5.53
N THR A 134 -13.62 22.09 -5.92
CA THR A 134 -14.37 21.24 -4.99
C THR A 134 -14.52 19.82 -5.55
N PRO A 135 -14.53 18.75 -4.72
CA PRO A 135 -14.94 17.41 -5.12
C PRO A 135 -16.46 17.24 -5.17
N ASP A 136 -17.24 18.20 -4.68
CA ASP A 136 -18.68 18.09 -4.54
C ASP A 136 -19.38 18.04 -5.91
N LYS A 137 -20.34 17.12 -6.01
CA LYS A 137 -21.13 16.89 -7.22
C LYS A 137 -22.22 17.94 -7.45
N ASP A 138 -22.65 18.58 -6.37
CA ASP A 138 -23.81 19.49 -6.38
C ASP A 138 -23.48 20.80 -7.10
N TYR A 139 -22.21 21.19 -7.14
CA TYR A 139 -21.71 22.27 -7.97
C TYR A 139 -21.93 22.07 -9.49
N GLY A 140 -22.34 20.87 -9.92
CA GLY A 140 -22.72 20.61 -11.30
C GLY A 140 -23.80 21.53 -11.83
N GLN A 141 -24.70 22.01 -10.97
CA GLN A 141 -25.76 22.96 -11.32
C GLN A 141 -25.26 24.38 -11.68
N LEU A 142 -24.05 24.73 -11.22
CA LEU A 142 -23.47 26.07 -11.36
C LEU A 142 -22.66 26.25 -12.64
N VAL A 143 -22.28 25.18 -13.32
CA VAL A 143 -21.44 25.25 -14.51
C VAL A 143 -22.17 25.92 -15.67
N LYS A 144 -21.47 26.80 -16.35
CA LYS A 144 -21.94 27.47 -17.57
C LYS A 144 -20.73 27.83 -18.43
N GLU A 145 -20.95 28.54 -19.53
CA GLU A 145 -19.83 29.06 -20.32
C GLU A 145 -18.88 29.87 -19.41
N ASN A 146 -17.59 29.53 -19.44
CA ASN A 146 -16.55 30.09 -18.56
C ASN A 146 -16.64 29.80 -17.06
N VAL A 147 -17.52 28.89 -16.59
CA VAL A 147 -17.57 28.41 -15.20
C VAL A 147 -17.42 26.91 -15.15
N PHE A 148 -16.38 26.41 -14.50
CA PHE A 148 -15.98 25.02 -14.46
C PHE A 148 -15.84 24.51 -13.03
N ILE A 149 -16.08 23.20 -12.82
CA ILE A 149 -15.64 22.52 -11.61
C ILE A 149 -14.20 22.06 -11.83
N TYR A 150 -13.32 22.35 -10.88
CA TYR A 150 -11.95 21.85 -10.84
C TYR A 150 -11.79 20.88 -9.68
N LYS A 151 -11.50 19.61 -9.98
CA LYS A 151 -11.20 18.61 -8.96
C LYS A 151 -9.69 18.41 -8.91
N PRO A 152 -9.04 18.81 -7.82
CA PRO A 152 -7.60 18.61 -7.67
C PRO A 152 -7.22 17.14 -7.71
N PRO A 153 -5.96 16.78 -8.10
CA PRO A 153 -5.46 15.41 -8.09
C PRO A 153 -5.68 14.71 -6.74
N TYR A 154 -6.03 13.39 -6.77
CA TYR A 154 -6.26 12.62 -5.55
C TYR A 154 -5.91 11.15 -5.72
N MET A 155 -5.11 10.58 -4.81
CA MET A 155 -4.70 9.15 -4.80
C MET A 155 -4.16 8.64 -6.15
N GLY A 156 -3.40 9.49 -6.87
CA GLY A 156 -2.81 9.12 -8.17
C GLY A 156 -3.68 9.44 -9.39
N ASN A 157 -4.89 9.99 -9.20
CA ASN A 157 -5.68 10.51 -10.31
C ASN A 157 -5.20 11.92 -10.69
N LYS A 158 -5.27 12.23 -11.98
CA LYS A 158 -5.04 13.60 -12.49
C LYS A 158 -6.19 14.53 -12.07
N GLU A 159 -5.98 15.83 -12.22
CA GLU A 159 -7.05 16.81 -12.10
C GLU A 159 -8.16 16.55 -13.13
N GLU A 160 -9.38 16.85 -12.73
CA GLU A 160 -10.56 16.76 -13.60
C GLU A 160 -11.20 18.15 -13.70
N ILE A 161 -11.39 18.65 -14.92
CA ILE A 161 -12.11 19.90 -15.18
C ILE A 161 -13.42 19.55 -15.85
N LEU A 162 -14.54 19.93 -15.23
CA LEU A 162 -15.89 19.66 -15.71
C LEU A 162 -16.58 20.96 -16.13
N GLY A 163 -16.87 21.09 -17.40
CA GLY A 163 -17.76 22.12 -17.94
C GLY A 163 -19.17 21.59 -18.19
N PRO A 164 -20.04 22.38 -18.86
CA PRO A 164 -21.42 21.99 -19.13
C PRO A 164 -21.56 20.64 -19.86
N LYS A 165 -20.68 20.40 -20.83
CA LYS A 165 -20.69 19.17 -21.62
C LYS A 165 -20.39 17.94 -20.77
N GLU A 166 -19.30 17.98 -20.00
CA GLU A 166 -18.85 16.90 -19.14
C GLU A 166 -19.86 16.59 -18.02
N VAL A 167 -20.52 17.63 -17.47
CA VAL A 167 -21.58 17.47 -16.48
C VAL A 167 -22.81 16.81 -17.11
N CYS A 168 -23.24 17.27 -18.29
CA CYS A 168 -24.38 16.67 -19.00
C CYS A 168 -24.10 15.20 -19.39
N GLU A 169 -22.92 14.89 -19.88
CA GLU A 169 -22.52 13.50 -20.20
C GLU A 169 -22.52 12.61 -18.97
N LYS A 170 -21.95 13.09 -17.85
CA LYS A 170 -21.85 12.35 -16.59
C LYS A 170 -23.22 11.99 -16.02
N TRP A 171 -24.13 12.93 -16.00
CA TRP A 171 -25.47 12.78 -15.44
C TRP A 171 -26.50 12.30 -16.46
N GLN A 172 -26.13 12.12 -17.75
CA GLN A 172 -27.03 11.76 -18.85
C GLN A 172 -28.25 12.72 -18.98
N ILE A 173 -27.98 14.01 -18.83
CA ILE A 173 -28.95 15.09 -18.89
C ILE A 173 -28.68 15.99 -20.10
N THR A 174 -29.68 16.82 -20.47
CA THR A 174 -29.60 17.74 -21.60
C THR A 174 -29.24 19.17 -21.21
N ASP A 175 -29.43 19.51 -19.95
CA ASP A 175 -29.15 20.81 -19.35
C ASP A 175 -28.58 20.66 -17.96
N VAL A 176 -27.58 21.46 -17.58
CA VAL A 176 -26.92 21.40 -16.28
C VAL A 176 -27.85 21.68 -15.10
N HIS A 177 -28.90 22.47 -15.30
CA HIS A 177 -29.92 22.74 -14.26
C HIS A 177 -30.68 21.47 -13.86
N GLN A 178 -30.73 20.43 -14.71
CA GLN A 178 -31.33 19.15 -14.35
C GLN A 178 -30.54 18.39 -13.25
N VAL A 179 -29.35 18.82 -12.88
CA VAL A 179 -28.65 18.28 -11.68
C VAL A 179 -29.48 18.47 -10.44
N ILE A 180 -30.14 19.64 -10.30
CA ILE A 180 -31.07 19.90 -9.18
C ILE A 180 -32.24 18.92 -9.19
N ASP A 181 -32.78 18.62 -10.37
CA ASP A 181 -33.88 17.68 -10.53
C ASP A 181 -33.48 16.24 -10.20
N ILE A 182 -32.24 15.84 -10.53
CA ILE A 182 -31.71 14.53 -10.12
C ILE A 182 -31.66 14.43 -8.59
N LEU A 183 -31.08 15.47 -7.93
CA LEU A 183 -30.98 15.53 -6.47
C LEU A 183 -32.37 15.58 -5.83
N GLY A 184 -33.34 16.32 -6.43
CA GLY A 184 -34.72 16.34 -6.00
C GLY A 184 -35.39 14.96 -6.00
N LEU A 185 -35.15 14.17 -7.05
CA LEU A 185 -35.72 12.82 -7.15
C LEU A 185 -35.02 11.78 -6.27
N MET A 186 -33.69 11.77 -6.26
CA MET A 186 -32.92 10.73 -5.54
C MET A 186 -32.62 11.08 -4.08
N GLY A 187 -32.66 12.38 -3.72
CA GLY A 187 -32.17 12.89 -2.45
C GLY A 187 -30.65 12.89 -2.33
N ASP A 188 -30.14 13.36 -1.20
CA ASP A 188 -28.76 13.23 -0.79
C ASP A 188 -28.64 12.72 0.66
N ALA A 189 -28.09 11.52 0.82
CA ALA A 189 -27.92 10.92 2.14
C ALA A 189 -26.85 11.63 2.99
N VAL A 190 -25.92 12.36 2.38
CA VAL A 190 -24.86 13.09 3.10
C VAL A 190 -25.46 14.32 3.78
N ASP A 191 -26.34 15.03 3.08
CA ASP A 191 -27.00 16.23 3.55
C ASP A 191 -28.41 15.98 4.12
N ASN A 192 -28.77 14.72 4.25
CA ASN A 192 -30.07 14.28 4.75
C ASN A 192 -31.25 14.82 3.92
N ILE A 193 -31.04 15.00 2.62
CA ILE A 193 -32.08 15.41 1.68
C ILE A 193 -32.87 14.16 1.29
N PRO A 194 -34.20 14.12 1.54
CA PRO A 194 -34.94 12.85 1.54
C PRO A 194 -35.17 12.23 0.16
N GLY A 195 -35.37 13.00 -0.90
CA GLY A 195 -35.76 12.50 -2.22
C GLY A 195 -37.07 11.70 -2.24
N ILE A 196 -37.24 10.86 -3.25
CA ILE A 196 -38.33 9.89 -3.32
C ILE A 196 -37.81 8.52 -2.82
N PRO A 197 -38.37 7.93 -1.74
CA PRO A 197 -37.90 6.65 -1.22
C PRO A 197 -37.87 5.53 -2.27
N GLY A 198 -36.68 5.00 -2.51
CA GLY A 198 -36.40 3.93 -3.49
C GLY A 198 -36.29 4.39 -4.95
N VAL A 199 -36.06 5.67 -5.16
CA VAL A 199 -35.56 6.26 -6.41
C VAL A 199 -34.07 6.58 -6.21
N GLY A 200 -33.18 5.84 -6.89
CA GLY A 200 -31.75 6.11 -6.88
C GLY A 200 -31.31 6.76 -8.19
N GLU A 201 -30.04 7.13 -8.26
CA GLU A 201 -29.41 7.87 -9.35
C GLU A 201 -29.81 7.41 -10.76
N LYS A 202 -29.64 6.10 -11.06
CA LYS A 202 -30.01 5.54 -12.37
C LYS A 202 -31.51 5.67 -12.71
N THR A 203 -32.36 5.62 -11.69
CA THR A 203 -33.83 5.75 -11.88
C THR A 203 -34.16 7.22 -12.09
N ALA A 204 -33.55 8.13 -11.35
CA ALA A 204 -33.73 9.57 -11.51
C ALA A 204 -33.29 10.02 -12.92
N MET A 205 -32.08 9.62 -13.36
CA MET A 205 -31.58 9.89 -14.72
C MET A 205 -32.56 9.40 -15.80
N LYS A 206 -33.08 8.17 -15.66
CA LYS A 206 -34.04 7.61 -16.61
C LYS A 206 -35.38 8.39 -16.64
N LEU A 207 -35.86 8.81 -15.48
CA LEU A 207 -37.08 9.59 -15.40
C LEU A 207 -36.89 10.98 -16.01
N LEU A 208 -35.79 11.64 -15.72
CA LEU A 208 -35.48 12.97 -16.27
C LEU A 208 -35.22 12.95 -17.78
N SER A 209 -34.58 11.90 -18.30
CA SER A 209 -34.41 11.76 -19.75
C SER A 209 -35.73 11.64 -20.51
N GLN A 210 -36.84 11.24 -19.85
CA GLN A 210 -38.16 11.10 -20.45
C GLN A 210 -39.08 12.29 -20.21
N TYR A 211 -38.96 12.93 -19.04
CA TYR A 211 -39.91 13.96 -18.57
C TYR A 211 -39.29 15.34 -18.34
N GLY A 212 -37.97 15.43 -18.24
CA GLY A 212 -37.24 16.71 -18.22
C GLY A 212 -37.09 17.36 -16.85
N SER A 213 -38.06 17.32 -15.97
CA SER A 213 -37.98 17.92 -14.62
C SER A 213 -38.71 17.11 -13.55
N VAL A 214 -38.49 17.38 -12.29
CA VAL A 214 -39.21 16.77 -11.13
C VAL A 214 -40.70 17.00 -11.26
N GLU A 215 -41.12 18.21 -11.61
CA GLU A 215 -42.53 18.59 -11.75
C GLU A 215 -43.22 17.79 -12.85
N GLU A 216 -42.56 17.63 -13.99
CA GLU A 216 -43.07 16.82 -15.12
C GLU A 216 -43.09 15.32 -14.80
N VAL A 217 -42.12 14.81 -14.02
CA VAL A 217 -42.15 13.42 -13.52
C VAL A 217 -43.35 13.19 -12.62
N ILE A 218 -43.64 14.12 -11.71
CA ILE A 218 -44.77 14.06 -10.80
C ILE A 218 -46.12 14.16 -11.59
N ALA A 219 -46.23 15.11 -12.51
CA ALA A 219 -47.42 15.32 -13.33
C ALA A 219 -47.72 14.11 -14.24
N ASN A 220 -46.72 13.38 -14.69
CA ASN A 220 -46.87 12.22 -15.54
C ASN A 220 -46.78 10.88 -14.79
N ALA A 221 -46.91 10.86 -13.46
CA ALA A 221 -46.76 9.65 -12.65
C ALA A 221 -47.73 8.52 -13.12
N ASP A 222 -48.96 8.86 -13.54
CA ASP A 222 -49.93 7.89 -14.07
C ASP A 222 -49.48 7.20 -15.36
N LYS A 223 -48.71 7.90 -16.22
CA LYS A 223 -48.17 7.35 -17.45
C LYS A 223 -46.97 6.42 -17.20
N ILE A 224 -46.23 6.66 -16.11
CA ILE A 224 -45.11 5.81 -15.70
C ILE A 224 -45.61 4.42 -15.25
N GLY A 225 -46.73 4.41 -14.53
CA GLY A 225 -47.44 3.20 -14.16
C GLY A 225 -46.76 2.34 -13.10
N GLY A 226 -47.48 1.32 -12.63
CA GLY A 226 -46.95 0.34 -11.68
C GLY A 226 -46.48 0.91 -10.33
N LYS A 227 -45.68 0.15 -9.59
CA LYS A 227 -45.17 0.56 -8.27
C LYS A 227 -44.34 1.85 -8.27
N MET A 228 -43.80 2.25 -9.43
CA MET A 228 -43.06 3.49 -9.54
C MET A 228 -43.96 4.71 -9.50
N ALA A 229 -45.11 4.66 -10.15
CA ALA A 229 -46.14 5.70 -10.08
C ALA A 229 -46.64 5.94 -8.63
N GLU A 230 -46.85 4.87 -7.87
CA GLU A 230 -47.27 4.96 -6.46
C GLU A 230 -46.19 5.66 -5.62
N LYS A 231 -44.92 5.32 -5.83
CA LYS A 231 -43.78 5.95 -5.14
C LYS A 231 -43.62 7.42 -5.47
N ILE A 232 -43.76 7.78 -6.76
CA ILE A 232 -43.64 9.17 -7.20
C ILE A 232 -44.78 10.02 -6.59
N LYS A 233 -45.99 9.52 -6.62
CA LYS A 233 -47.14 10.22 -6.00
C LYS A 233 -47.01 10.38 -4.49
N ALA A 234 -46.58 9.31 -3.80
CA ALA A 234 -46.36 9.35 -2.35
C ALA A 234 -45.19 10.24 -1.94
N GLY A 235 -44.15 10.36 -2.78
CA GLY A 235 -42.96 11.16 -2.52
C GLY A 235 -42.95 12.53 -3.21
N ALA A 236 -44.07 13.00 -3.78
CA ALA A 236 -44.09 14.23 -4.58
C ALA A 236 -43.70 15.48 -3.78
N GLU A 237 -44.25 15.65 -2.60
CA GLU A 237 -43.89 16.79 -1.71
C GLU A 237 -42.42 16.71 -1.28
N SER A 238 -41.95 15.50 -0.96
CA SER A 238 -40.57 15.25 -0.57
C SER A 238 -39.60 15.56 -1.71
N ALA A 239 -39.93 15.24 -2.96
CA ALA A 239 -39.11 15.54 -4.12
C ALA A 239 -38.97 17.05 -4.40
N ILE A 240 -40.10 17.79 -4.24
CA ILE A 240 -40.07 19.25 -4.41
C ILE A 240 -39.26 19.92 -3.30
N LEU A 241 -39.46 19.49 -2.04
CA LEU A 241 -38.65 19.95 -0.92
C LEU A 241 -37.16 19.64 -1.14
N SER A 242 -36.85 18.44 -1.59
CA SER A 242 -35.47 18.01 -1.87
C SER A 242 -34.83 18.83 -2.98
N LYS A 243 -35.58 19.15 -4.05
CA LYS A 243 -35.13 20.04 -5.11
C LYS A 243 -34.82 21.44 -4.55
N GLN A 244 -35.66 21.96 -3.68
CA GLN A 244 -35.45 23.27 -3.04
C GLN A 244 -34.19 23.28 -2.15
N LEU A 245 -33.99 22.23 -1.32
CA LEU A 245 -32.83 22.10 -0.43
C LEU A 245 -31.52 21.94 -1.19
N ALA A 246 -31.54 21.22 -2.34
CA ALA A 246 -30.37 20.98 -3.18
C ALA A 246 -30.01 22.18 -4.09
N THR A 247 -30.90 23.19 -4.18
CA THR A 247 -30.62 24.35 -5.02
C THR A 247 -29.65 25.31 -4.35
N ILE A 248 -28.54 25.61 -5.03
CA ILE A 248 -27.51 26.57 -4.59
C ILE A 248 -28.01 27.98 -4.93
N ILE A 249 -27.93 28.88 -3.97
CA ILE A 249 -28.36 30.26 -4.10
C ILE A 249 -27.24 31.05 -4.79
N THR A 250 -27.55 31.78 -5.86
CA THR A 250 -26.55 32.48 -6.67
C THR A 250 -26.70 34.01 -6.66
N ASP A 251 -27.48 34.54 -5.72
CA ASP A 251 -27.74 35.98 -5.55
C ASP A 251 -27.54 36.43 -4.09
N VAL A 252 -26.65 35.74 -3.35
CA VAL A 252 -26.31 36.16 -1.98
C VAL A 252 -25.59 37.51 -1.95
N PRO A 253 -25.66 38.25 -0.83
CA PRO A 253 -25.16 39.63 -0.75
C PRO A 253 -23.64 39.71 -0.64
N VAL A 254 -22.92 39.09 -1.62
CA VAL A 254 -21.49 39.21 -1.82
C VAL A 254 -21.20 39.83 -3.20
N THR A 255 -20.07 40.50 -3.33
CA THR A 255 -19.69 41.20 -4.57
C THR A 255 -18.29 40.79 -4.98
N PHE A 256 -18.12 40.37 -6.22
CA PHE A 256 -16.80 40.12 -6.81
C PHE A 256 -16.08 41.43 -7.05
N GLN A 257 -14.95 41.68 -6.36
CA GLN A 257 -14.09 42.84 -6.55
C GLN A 257 -12.72 42.37 -7.03
N GLU A 258 -12.34 42.75 -8.26
CA GLU A 258 -11.13 42.27 -8.94
C GLU A 258 -9.87 42.47 -8.09
N ASP A 259 -9.66 43.61 -7.50
CA ASP A 259 -8.45 43.98 -6.74
C ASP A 259 -8.27 43.15 -5.46
N ASP A 260 -9.37 42.70 -4.85
CA ASP A 260 -9.33 41.92 -3.60
C ASP A 260 -8.92 40.46 -3.87
N PHE A 261 -9.32 39.93 -5.03
CA PHE A 261 -9.08 38.56 -5.41
C PHE A 261 -7.77 38.34 -6.20
N CYS A 262 -7.10 39.44 -6.61
CA CYS A 262 -5.85 39.37 -7.35
C CYS A 262 -4.76 38.71 -6.53
N ILE A 263 -4.03 37.74 -7.13
CA ILE A 263 -2.90 37.06 -6.48
C ILE A 263 -1.80 38.09 -6.19
N LYS A 264 -1.37 38.13 -4.92
CA LYS A 264 -0.30 38.98 -4.39
C LYS A 264 0.85 38.14 -3.88
N ALA A 265 2.04 38.73 -3.77
CA ALA A 265 3.19 38.04 -3.18
C ALA A 265 2.90 37.63 -1.73
N PRO A 266 3.28 36.42 -1.29
CA PRO A 266 3.01 35.96 0.07
C PRO A 266 3.69 36.84 1.14
N ASN A 267 3.04 36.98 2.27
CA ASN A 267 3.62 37.57 3.49
C ASN A 267 4.53 36.49 4.16
N LYS A 268 5.82 36.58 3.88
CA LYS A 268 6.80 35.61 4.34
C LYS A 268 6.97 35.55 5.85
N GLU A 269 6.79 36.68 6.55
CA GLU A 269 6.92 36.75 8.01
C GLU A 269 5.78 35.99 8.68
N GLN A 270 4.55 36.25 8.26
CA GLN A 270 3.37 35.57 8.80
C GLN A 270 3.36 34.06 8.50
N LEU A 271 3.77 33.67 7.28
CA LEU A 271 3.92 32.26 6.93
C LEU A 271 5.04 31.58 7.73
N ALA A 272 6.15 32.27 7.99
CA ALA A 272 7.24 31.76 8.81
C ALA A 272 6.79 31.47 10.24
N GLU A 273 6.00 32.36 10.84
CA GLU A 273 5.43 32.16 12.17
C GLU A 273 4.56 30.91 12.22
N VAL A 274 3.53 30.80 11.36
CA VAL A 274 2.61 29.67 11.33
C VAL A 274 3.32 28.35 10.99
N PHE A 275 4.24 28.35 10.03
CA PHE A 275 4.99 27.14 9.67
C PHE A 275 5.98 26.71 10.75
N THR A 276 6.47 27.63 11.58
CA THR A 276 7.28 27.30 12.75
C THR A 276 6.42 26.64 13.82
N GLU A 277 5.24 27.18 14.13
CA GLU A 277 4.31 26.60 15.09
C GLU A 277 3.81 25.21 14.66
N LEU A 278 3.56 25.00 13.36
CA LEU A 278 3.10 23.73 12.81
C LEU A 278 4.24 22.77 12.46
N GLU A 279 5.49 23.19 12.66
CA GLU A 279 6.71 22.42 12.33
C GLU A 279 6.80 22.02 10.85
N PHE A 280 6.32 22.85 9.95
CA PHE A 280 6.30 22.62 8.51
C PHE A 280 7.64 22.92 7.84
N LYS A 281 8.70 22.22 8.24
CA LYS A 281 10.07 22.42 7.73
C LYS A 281 10.15 22.39 6.20
N THR A 282 9.52 21.39 5.57
CA THR A 282 9.57 21.20 4.11
C THR A 282 8.77 22.27 3.37
N LEU A 283 7.54 22.55 3.80
CA LEU A 283 6.70 23.60 3.19
C LEU A 283 7.31 24.99 3.41
N GLY A 284 7.87 25.22 4.61
CA GLY A 284 8.56 26.47 4.92
C GLY A 284 9.77 26.74 4.02
N LYS A 285 10.64 25.74 3.80
CA LYS A 285 11.76 25.85 2.85
C LYS A 285 11.28 26.10 1.42
N ARG A 286 10.24 25.41 0.98
CA ARG A 286 9.68 25.53 -0.38
C ARG A 286 9.13 26.96 -0.66
N ILE A 287 8.58 27.63 0.36
CA ILE A 287 7.89 28.92 0.21
C ILE A 287 8.78 30.09 0.59
N LEU A 288 9.56 29.92 1.66
CA LEU A 288 10.34 31.00 2.28
C LEU A 288 11.81 30.99 1.86
N GLY A 289 12.27 29.87 1.27
CA GLY A 289 13.65 29.64 0.83
C GLY A 289 14.49 28.85 1.85
N ASP A 290 15.71 28.46 1.45
CA ASP A 290 16.60 27.58 2.22
C ASP A 290 17.04 28.12 3.59
N GLY A 291 16.87 29.43 3.83
CA GLY A 291 17.15 30.09 5.11
C GLY A 291 16.08 29.88 6.20
N PHE A 292 14.96 29.23 5.89
CA PHE A 292 13.90 28.96 6.87
C PHE A 292 14.30 27.80 7.78
N ALA A 293 14.57 28.11 9.07
CA ALA A 293 14.78 27.13 10.14
C ALA A 293 13.68 27.34 11.20
N THR A 294 12.97 26.28 11.53
CA THR A 294 12.07 26.33 12.70
C THR A 294 12.92 26.48 13.96
N ALA A 295 12.80 27.61 14.65
CA ALA A 295 13.45 27.80 15.94
C ALA A 295 12.90 26.78 16.94
N THR A 296 13.73 25.88 17.43
CA THR A 296 13.44 25.13 18.65
C THR A 296 13.49 26.12 19.81
N THR A 297 12.31 26.51 20.30
CA THR A 297 12.22 27.27 21.56
C THR A 297 12.72 26.40 22.70
N THR A 298 13.93 26.68 23.17
CA THR A 298 14.40 26.21 24.45
C THR A 298 13.72 27.03 25.56
N GLU A 299 12.56 26.59 26.01
CA GLU A 299 12.09 26.95 27.35
C GLU A 299 12.82 26.10 28.41
N PRO A 300 13.17 26.66 29.57
CA PRO A 300 13.88 25.91 30.60
C PRO A 300 12.95 24.80 31.13
N ALA A 301 13.44 23.57 31.05
CA ALA A 301 12.72 22.36 31.42
C ALA A 301 12.27 22.43 32.88
N ALA A 302 10.94 22.27 33.07
CA ALA A 302 10.41 21.78 34.32
C ALA A 302 11.01 20.41 34.65
N PRO A 303 11.18 20.01 35.92
CA PRO A 303 11.90 18.80 36.26
C PRO A 303 11.26 17.57 35.62
N ALA A 304 12.08 16.86 34.85
CA ALA A 304 11.68 15.70 34.07
C ALA A 304 11.03 14.65 34.97
N LYS A 305 9.82 14.26 34.64
CA LYS A 305 9.25 12.98 35.10
C LYS A 305 10.13 11.87 34.52
N ALA A 306 10.55 10.95 35.42
CA ALA A 306 11.38 9.82 35.06
C ALA A 306 10.91 9.14 33.76
N GLN A 307 11.78 9.03 32.77
CA GLN A 307 11.52 8.28 31.55
C GLN A 307 11.56 6.78 31.86
N LEU A 308 10.50 6.09 31.51
CA LEU A 308 10.40 4.65 31.68
C LEU A 308 10.80 3.95 30.36
N ASP A 309 11.54 2.85 30.46
CA ASP A 309 11.84 1.99 29.31
C ASP A 309 10.61 1.21 28.83
N LEU A 310 10.77 0.43 27.76
CA LEU A 310 9.71 -0.41 27.16
C LEU A 310 9.06 -1.38 28.17
N PHE A 311 9.74 -1.67 29.28
CA PHE A 311 9.32 -2.60 30.32
C PHE A 311 8.84 -1.90 31.60
N GLY A 312 8.86 -0.56 31.65
CA GLY A 312 8.37 0.25 32.75
C GLY A 312 9.40 0.57 33.84
N ASN A 313 10.71 0.45 33.59
CA ASN A 313 11.80 0.79 34.50
C ASN A 313 12.33 2.21 34.22
N GLU A 314 12.81 2.93 35.24
CA GLU A 314 13.41 4.26 35.13
C GLU A 314 14.79 4.19 34.45
N ILE A 315 15.00 5.02 33.41
CA ILE A 315 16.28 5.15 32.72
C ILE A 315 17.16 6.17 33.48
N GLN A 316 18.23 5.73 34.08
CA GLN A 316 19.21 6.63 34.67
C GLN A 316 20.30 7.05 33.67
N GLY A 317 20.37 8.33 33.41
CA GLY A 317 21.53 9.02 32.82
C GLY A 317 21.55 9.08 31.29
N ALA A 318 20.84 10.04 30.69
CA ALA A 318 21.11 10.50 29.35
C ALA A 318 21.84 11.84 29.37
N VAL A 319 23.05 11.86 28.85
CA VAL A 319 23.81 13.10 28.51
C VAL A 319 23.37 13.51 27.11
N PRO A 320 22.98 14.76 26.84
CA PRO A 320 22.62 15.19 25.51
C PRO A 320 23.87 15.24 24.60
N PRO A 321 23.80 14.72 23.37
CA PRO A 321 24.90 14.79 22.41
C PRO A 321 25.04 16.18 21.82
N PRO A 322 26.25 16.58 21.38
CA PRO A 322 26.46 17.83 20.67
C PRO A 322 25.84 17.79 19.28
N SER A 323 25.18 18.88 18.91
CA SER A 323 24.52 19.11 17.65
C SER A 323 25.51 19.33 16.52
N GLU A 324 25.71 18.35 15.66
CA GLU A 324 26.08 18.54 14.26
C GLU A 324 25.35 17.49 13.43
N GLU A 325 24.30 17.95 12.73
CA GLU A 325 23.53 17.15 11.78
C GLU A 325 24.26 17.11 10.43
N PRO A 326 24.42 15.94 9.81
CA PRO A 326 24.63 15.87 8.36
C PRO A 326 23.30 16.20 7.68
N GLN A 327 23.30 17.18 6.79
CA GLN A 327 22.17 17.57 5.96
C GLN A 327 21.81 16.42 5.02
N GLU A 328 20.74 15.66 5.33
CA GLU A 328 20.06 14.84 4.34
C GLU A 328 18.91 15.65 3.73
N ALA A 329 18.93 15.79 2.40
CA ALA A 329 17.90 16.44 1.62
C ALA A 329 16.58 15.69 1.75
N ALA A 330 15.54 16.37 2.25
CA ALA A 330 14.17 15.89 2.20
C ALA A 330 13.69 15.76 0.73
N PRO A 331 12.83 14.80 0.38
CA PRO A 331 12.32 14.66 -0.97
C PRO A 331 11.48 15.90 -1.31
N SER A 332 12.08 16.78 -2.13
CA SER A 332 11.33 17.79 -2.86
C SER A 332 10.34 17.08 -3.78
N ILE A 333 9.11 17.57 -3.88
CA ILE A 333 8.31 17.30 -5.07
C ILE A 333 9.02 18.08 -6.17
N LEU A 334 9.93 17.40 -6.85
CA LEU A 334 10.66 17.93 -7.98
C LEU A 334 9.65 18.01 -9.12
N ILE A 335 9.34 19.21 -9.55
CA ILE A 335 8.79 19.40 -10.90
C ILE A 335 9.98 19.07 -11.79
N ALA A 336 9.89 17.92 -12.47
CA ALA A 336 10.90 17.55 -13.44
C ALA A 336 10.88 18.61 -14.56
N GLU A 337 12.02 19.29 -14.75
CA GLU A 337 12.14 20.34 -15.77
C GLU A 337 12.31 19.73 -17.18
N LYS A 338 12.74 18.46 -17.24
CA LYS A 338 13.07 17.72 -18.45
C LYS A 338 11.96 16.72 -18.78
N ASN A 339 11.72 16.48 -20.06
CA ASN A 339 10.87 15.42 -20.59
C ASN A 339 11.29 15.12 -22.03
N ILE A 340 10.67 14.16 -22.69
CA ILE A 340 11.00 13.74 -24.05
C ILE A 340 10.92 14.89 -25.07
N ASN A 341 10.06 15.90 -24.86
CA ASN A 341 9.88 16.99 -25.83
C ASN A 341 10.97 18.07 -25.74
N ASN A 342 11.68 18.17 -24.61
CA ASN A 342 12.70 19.21 -24.40
C ASN A 342 14.11 18.66 -24.13
N THR A 343 14.28 17.33 -24.18
CA THR A 343 15.59 16.68 -23.98
C THR A 343 16.05 16.05 -25.30
N PRO A 344 17.21 16.42 -25.83
CA PRO A 344 17.73 15.82 -27.07
C PRO A 344 17.95 14.32 -26.91
N HIS A 345 17.42 13.53 -27.83
CA HIS A 345 17.56 12.07 -27.84
C HIS A 345 17.59 11.54 -29.28
N ASN A 346 18.10 10.32 -29.43
CA ASN A 346 18.17 9.61 -30.71
C ASN A 346 17.67 8.18 -30.53
N TYR A 347 16.36 8.00 -30.65
CA TYR A 347 15.69 6.71 -30.49
C TYR A 347 15.37 6.09 -31.84
N LEU A 348 15.99 4.96 -32.14
CA LEU A 348 16.02 4.33 -33.44
C LEU A 348 15.10 3.11 -33.50
N LEU A 349 14.54 2.84 -34.68
CA LEU A 349 13.71 1.67 -34.96
C LEU A 349 14.53 0.60 -35.68
N ALA A 350 14.63 -0.60 -35.10
CA ALA A 350 15.27 -1.76 -35.73
C ALA A 350 14.21 -2.76 -36.26
N ASP A 351 13.45 -2.34 -37.26
CA ASP A 351 12.30 -3.05 -37.82
C ASP A 351 12.64 -4.04 -38.95
N THR A 352 13.83 -3.93 -39.54
CA THR A 352 14.27 -4.86 -40.62
C THR A 352 15.35 -5.84 -40.12
N PRO A 353 15.53 -6.99 -40.80
CA PRO A 353 16.59 -7.93 -40.47
C PRO A 353 17.99 -7.31 -40.46
N GLU A 354 18.28 -6.43 -41.43
CA GLU A 354 19.57 -5.76 -41.59
C GLU A 354 19.85 -4.83 -40.40
N LYS A 355 18.88 -3.98 -40.03
CA LYS A 355 19.00 -3.10 -38.84
C LYS A 355 19.16 -3.89 -37.54
N ARG A 356 18.44 -5.00 -37.40
CA ARG A 356 18.59 -5.90 -36.23
C ARG A 356 19.97 -6.50 -36.18
N ALA A 357 20.54 -6.94 -37.28
CA ALA A 357 21.88 -7.50 -37.36
C ALA A 357 22.95 -6.44 -37.03
N GLU A 358 22.81 -5.23 -37.51
CA GLU A 358 23.69 -4.08 -37.17
C GLU A 358 23.60 -3.74 -35.68
N LEU A 359 22.39 -3.68 -35.14
CA LEU A 359 22.15 -3.46 -33.72
C LEU A 359 22.80 -4.54 -32.87
N LEU A 360 22.57 -5.84 -33.20
CA LEU A 360 23.20 -6.94 -32.49
C LEU A 360 24.70 -6.83 -32.46
N ALA A 361 25.34 -6.50 -33.60
CA ALA A 361 26.80 -6.32 -33.69
C ALA A 361 27.26 -5.17 -32.76
N THR A 362 26.49 -4.09 -32.66
CA THR A 362 26.77 -2.96 -31.78
C THR A 362 26.65 -3.35 -30.30
N LEU A 363 25.55 -4.06 -29.94
CA LEU A 363 25.29 -4.46 -28.56
C LEU A 363 26.32 -5.49 -28.05
N LEU A 364 26.77 -6.42 -28.86
CA LEU A 364 27.80 -7.42 -28.49
C LEU A 364 29.15 -6.81 -28.12
N GLN A 365 29.41 -5.54 -28.48
CA GLN A 365 30.63 -4.80 -28.14
C GLN A 365 30.54 -4.09 -26.79
N GLN A 366 29.36 -4.05 -26.17
CA GLN A 366 29.15 -3.33 -24.94
C GLN A 366 29.55 -4.15 -23.71
N GLN A 367 29.90 -3.47 -22.63
CA GLN A 367 30.12 -4.08 -21.30
C GLN A 367 28.83 -4.12 -20.48
N GLU A 368 27.95 -3.16 -20.72
CA GLU A 368 26.66 -3.03 -20.03
C GLU A 368 25.58 -2.51 -20.98
N ILE A 369 24.36 -3.02 -20.82
CA ILE A 369 23.20 -2.73 -21.66
C ILE A 369 21.98 -2.63 -20.77
N SER A 370 21.25 -1.53 -20.88
CA SER A 370 19.89 -1.45 -20.33
C SER A 370 18.90 -1.96 -21.36
N PHE A 371 17.92 -2.74 -20.92
CA PHE A 371 16.84 -3.23 -21.76
C PHE A 371 15.51 -3.29 -21.01
N ASP A 372 14.44 -3.21 -21.78
CA ASP A 372 13.06 -3.32 -21.30
C ASP A 372 12.20 -4.07 -22.32
N THR A 373 11.09 -4.69 -21.89
CA THR A 373 10.19 -5.43 -22.77
C THR A 373 8.77 -4.85 -22.73
N GLU A 374 8.23 -4.56 -23.90
CA GLU A 374 6.84 -4.20 -24.08
C GLU A 374 5.97 -5.44 -24.31
N THR A 375 4.84 -5.52 -23.61
CA THR A 375 4.02 -6.72 -23.57
C THR A 375 2.52 -6.40 -23.65
N THR A 376 1.70 -7.45 -23.82
CA THR A 376 0.25 -7.33 -23.91
C THR A 376 -0.46 -7.20 -22.56
N GLY A 377 0.27 -7.19 -21.43
CA GLY A 377 -0.32 -7.11 -20.10
C GLY A 377 0.72 -7.12 -18.98
N THR A 378 0.31 -7.37 -17.74
CA THR A 378 1.17 -7.27 -16.54
C THR A 378 1.54 -8.60 -15.89
N ASP A 379 0.98 -9.72 -16.37
CA ASP A 379 1.33 -11.07 -15.90
C ASP A 379 2.38 -11.68 -16.83
N ALA A 380 3.66 -11.66 -16.44
CA ALA A 380 4.78 -12.14 -17.23
C ALA A 380 4.63 -13.61 -17.73
N ASN A 381 3.85 -14.44 -17.03
CA ASN A 381 3.57 -15.81 -17.41
C ASN A 381 2.42 -15.99 -18.42
N ALA A 382 1.64 -14.94 -18.70
CA ALA A 382 0.44 -15.00 -19.53
C ALA A 382 0.47 -14.05 -20.75
N VAL A 383 1.45 -13.14 -20.81
CA VAL A 383 1.54 -12.11 -21.87
C VAL A 383 2.27 -12.58 -23.12
N ASP A 384 2.08 -11.84 -24.21
CA ASP A 384 2.90 -11.94 -25.42
C ASP A 384 3.80 -10.71 -25.56
N LEU A 385 5.00 -10.91 -26.09
CA LEU A 385 5.97 -9.85 -26.32
C LEU A 385 5.52 -8.94 -27.49
N VAL A 386 5.55 -7.65 -27.28
CA VAL A 386 5.21 -6.61 -28.27
C VAL A 386 6.46 -5.96 -28.86
N GLY A 387 7.51 -5.84 -28.04
CA GLY A 387 8.80 -5.30 -28.47
C GLY A 387 9.86 -5.39 -27.43
N ILE A 388 11.11 -5.12 -27.80
CA ILE A 388 12.27 -5.05 -26.92
C ILE A 388 12.98 -3.72 -27.19
N SER A 389 13.30 -2.99 -26.15
CA SER A 389 14.11 -1.77 -26.23
C SER A 389 15.47 -1.97 -25.60
N PHE A 390 16.48 -1.27 -26.11
CA PHE A 390 17.84 -1.26 -25.60
C PHE A 390 18.38 0.16 -25.53
N SER A 391 19.18 0.43 -24.49
CA SER A 391 19.98 1.65 -24.37
C SER A 391 21.38 1.30 -23.86
N VAL A 392 22.40 1.97 -24.40
CA VAL A 392 23.81 1.80 -24.02
C VAL A 392 24.48 3.12 -23.65
N LYS A 393 23.77 4.23 -23.86
CA LYS A 393 24.22 5.57 -23.54
C LYS A 393 23.03 6.51 -23.37
N ALA A 394 23.13 7.42 -22.42
CA ALA A 394 22.06 8.39 -22.15
C ALA A 394 21.63 9.14 -23.42
N GLY A 395 20.32 9.15 -23.68
CA GLY A 395 19.72 9.78 -24.86
C GLY A 395 19.83 8.97 -26.15
N GLU A 396 20.36 7.74 -26.11
CA GLU A 396 20.51 6.87 -27.30
C GLU A 396 19.92 5.48 -27.04
N GLY A 397 19.15 4.95 -28.00
CA GLY A 397 18.62 3.60 -27.88
C GLY A 397 17.83 3.11 -29.08
N TRP A 398 17.38 1.87 -29.01
CA TRP A 398 16.71 1.17 -30.11
C TRP A 398 15.48 0.43 -29.65
N TYR A 399 14.46 0.43 -30.47
CA TYR A 399 13.27 -0.39 -30.31
C TYR A 399 13.17 -1.44 -31.41
N ILE A 400 12.89 -2.68 -31.03
CA ILE A 400 12.67 -3.82 -31.91
C ILE A 400 11.21 -4.21 -31.80
N PRO A 401 10.37 -3.94 -32.81
CA PRO A 401 8.99 -4.39 -32.80
C PRO A 401 8.91 -5.91 -33.00
N VAL A 402 8.06 -6.53 -32.19
CA VAL A 402 7.83 -7.99 -32.25
C VAL A 402 6.37 -8.24 -32.68
N PRO A 403 6.15 -8.95 -33.81
CA PRO A 403 4.81 -9.20 -34.34
C PRO A 403 4.00 -10.16 -33.45
N ALA A 404 2.67 -10.18 -33.65
CA ALA A 404 1.76 -11.06 -32.91
C ALA A 404 1.91 -12.55 -33.30
N ASP A 405 2.37 -12.83 -34.53
CA ASP A 405 2.64 -14.19 -34.95
C ASP A 405 3.78 -14.80 -34.15
N ARG A 406 3.49 -15.88 -33.44
CA ARG A 406 4.44 -16.51 -32.51
C ARG A 406 5.73 -17.00 -33.19
N ALA A 407 5.65 -17.52 -34.43
CA ALA A 407 6.81 -18.03 -35.12
C ALA A 407 7.74 -16.89 -35.56
N GLN A 408 7.18 -15.79 -36.05
CA GLN A 408 7.95 -14.60 -36.40
C GLN A 408 8.54 -13.94 -35.16
N ALA A 409 7.77 -13.84 -34.08
CA ALA A 409 8.26 -13.34 -32.79
C ALA A 409 9.44 -14.16 -32.29
N GLN A 410 9.33 -15.50 -32.32
CA GLN A 410 10.40 -16.43 -31.93
C GLN A 410 11.66 -16.22 -32.79
N ALA A 411 11.52 -16.10 -34.10
CA ALA A 411 12.66 -15.87 -34.99
C ALA A 411 13.40 -14.56 -34.67
N ILE A 412 12.67 -13.49 -34.32
CA ILE A 412 13.27 -12.21 -33.92
C ILE A 412 14.02 -12.39 -32.59
N VAL A 413 13.41 -12.98 -31.58
CA VAL A 413 14.03 -13.21 -30.27
C VAL A 413 15.26 -14.12 -30.41
N ASP A 414 15.17 -15.19 -31.22
CA ASP A 414 16.31 -16.10 -31.48
C ASP A 414 17.48 -15.40 -32.15
N SER A 415 17.24 -14.40 -32.99
CA SER A 415 18.31 -13.62 -33.60
C SER A 415 19.14 -12.83 -32.57
N PHE A 416 18.58 -12.48 -31.41
CA PHE A 416 19.27 -11.84 -30.27
C PHE A 416 19.77 -12.82 -29.21
N ARG A 417 19.57 -14.14 -29.38
CA ARG A 417 20.10 -15.16 -28.46
C ARG A 417 21.60 -15.02 -28.16
N PRO A 418 22.50 -14.74 -29.15
CA PRO A 418 23.91 -14.54 -28.87
C PRO A 418 24.20 -13.41 -27.87
N LEU A 419 23.35 -12.36 -27.85
CA LEU A 419 23.44 -11.26 -26.90
C LEU A 419 23.11 -11.72 -25.47
N PHE A 420 21.99 -12.40 -25.29
CA PHE A 420 21.54 -12.87 -23.97
C PHE A 420 22.41 -14.01 -23.42
N ASP A 421 23.08 -14.77 -24.32
CA ASP A 421 24.05 -15.80 -23.96
C ASP A 421 25.44 -15.23 -23.58
N ALA A 422 25.69 -13.93 -23.84
CA ALA A 422 26.97 -13.28 -23.53
C ALA A 422 27.13 -13.11 -22.00
N SER A 423 27.99 -13.95 -21.41
CA SER A 423 28.18 -13.97 -19.94
C SER A 423 28.96 -12.80 -19.37
N HIS A 424 29.61 -11.99 -20.24
CA HIS A 424 30.42 -10.83 -19.86
C HIS A 424 29.64 -9.52 -19.84
N ILE A 425 28.46 -9.46 -20.43
CA ILE A 425 27.62 -8.26 -20.54
C ILE A 425 26.75 -8.15 -19.28
N LEU A 426 26.77 -6.96 -18.63
CA LEU A 426 25.84 -6.62 -17.55
C LEU A 426 24.52 -6.13 -18.14
N PHE A 427 23.44 -6.83 -17.84
CA PHE A 427 22.09 -6.42 -18.22
C PHE A 427 21.44 -5.60 -17.11
N ILE A 428 20.95 -4.40 -17.45
CA ILE A 428 20.32 -3.46 -16.52
C ILE A 428 18.82 -3.42 -16.83
N GLY A 429 17.99 -3.43 -15.81
CA GLY A 429 16.53 -3.30 -15.96
C GLY A 429 15.86 -2.74 -14.70
N GLN A 430 14.64 -2.25 -14.84
CA GLN A 430 13.78 -1.82 -13.75
C GLN A 430 12.75 -2.93 -13.47
N ASN A 431 12.86 -3.67 -12.37
CA ASN A 431 12.11 -4.90 -12.13
C ASN A 431 12.40 -5.96 -13.21
N ILE A 432 13.67 -6.11 -13.54
CA ILE A 432 14.21 -6.94 -14.64
C ILE A 432 13.72 -8.39 -14.60
N LYS A 433 13.26 -8.87 -13.43
CA LYS A 433 12.67 -10.20 -13.28
C LYS A 433 11.49 -10.43 -14.23
N TYR A 434 10.64 -9.40 -14.41
CA TYR A 434 9.51 -9.46 -15.33
C TYR A 434 9.96 -9.76 -16.75
N ASP A 435 10.94 -9.01 -17.25
CA ASP A 435 11.48 -9.14 -18.59
C ASP A 435 12.17 -10.49 -18.81
N MET A 436 12.88 -10.95 -17.78
CA MET A 436 13.53 -12.28 -17.81
C MET A 436 12.51 -13.41 -17.90
N ILE A 437 11.36 -13.33 -17.22
CA ILE A 437 10.28 -14.33 -17.33
C ILE A 437 9.67 -14.28 -18.73
N VAL A 438 9.40 -13.10 -19.27
CA VAL A 438 8.87 -12.93 -20.62
C VAL A 438 9.80 -13.57 -21.66
N LEU A 439 11.10 -13.29 -21.61
CA LEU A 439 12.10 -13.88 -22.50
C LEU A 439 12.21 -15.41 -22.34
N LYS A 440 12.05 -15.91 -21.12
CA LYS A 440 12.08 -17.35 -20.83
C LYS A 440 10.96 -18.11 -21.56
N TRP A 441 9.79 -17.50 -21.79
CA TRP A 441 8.71 -18.07 -22.62
C TRP A 441 9.09 -18.18 -24.09
N TYR A 442 10.16 -17.48 -24.53
CA TYR A 442 10.78 -17.63 -25.86
C TYR A 442 12.04 -18.51 -25.83
N GLY A 443 12.28 -19.24 -24.72
CA GLY A 443 13.42 -20.13 -24.55
C GLY A 443 14.77 -19.40 -24.40
N VAL A 444 14.75 -18.14 -23.97
CA VAL A 444 15.95 -17.32 -23.76
C VAL A 444 16.18 -17.11 -22.26
N GLU A 445 17.40 -17.38 -21.82
CA GLU A 445 17.87 -17.08 -20.47
C GLU A 445 19.04 -16.09 -20.54
N ILE A 446 19.04 -15.07 -19.68
CA ILE A 446 20.15 -14.12 -19.56
C ILE A 446 21.28 -14.78 -18.76
N LYS A 447 22.40 -15.04 -19.41
CA LYS A 447 23.57 -15.68 -18.77
C LYS A 447 24.50 -14.67 -18.09
N GLY A 448 24.56 -13.44 -18.61
CA GLY A 448 25.33 -12.35 -18.04
C GLY A 448 24.85 -11.93 -16.65
N PRO A 449 25.65 -11.13 -15.91
CA PRO A 449 25.20 -10.50 -14.67
C PRO A 449 24.02 -9.57 -14.95
N VAL A 450 23.20 -9.32 -13.92
CA VAL A 450 22.07 -8.37 -13.99
C VAL A 450 22.25 -7.26 -12.98
N PHE A 451 21.60 -6.12 -13.18
CA PHE A 451 21.47 -5.03 -12.22
C PHE A 451 20.02 -4.53 -12.25
N ASP A 452 19.31 -4.73 -11.16
CA ASP A 452 17.94 -4.24 -11.01
C ASP A 452 17.92 -2.90 -10.28
N THR A 453 17.49 -1.84 -10.98
CA THR A 453 17.44 -0.47 -10.44
C THR A 453 16.41 -0.32 -9.34
N MET A 454 15.29 -1.04 -9.39
CA MET A 454 14.27 -1.06 -8.33
C MET A 454 14.82 -1.65 -7.03
N LEU A 455 15.61 -2.73 -7.11
CA LEU A 455 16.24 -3.36 -5.95
C LEU A 455 17.40 -2.53 -5.39
N ALA A 456 18.17 -1.86 -6.25
CA ALA A 456 19.18 -0.92 -5.81
C ALA A 456 18.56 0.20 -4.98
N HIS A 457 17.52 0.86 -5.50
CA HIS A 457 16.81 1.90 -4.76
C HIS A 457 16.13 1.37 -3.48
N TYR A 458 15.59 0.15 -3.50
CA TYR A 458 15.01 -0.48 -2.31
C TYR A 458 16.00 -0.58 -1.14
N LEU A 459 17.27 -0.84 -1.40
CA LEU A 459 18.30 -0.89 -0.35
C LEU A 459 18.78 0.50 0.04
N ILE A 460 18.80 1.47 -0.88
CA ILE A 460 19.16 2.87 -0.62
C ILE A 460 18.09 3.55 0.23
N GLU A 461 16.80 3.39 -0.14
CA GLU A 461 15.63 3.95 0.55
C GLU A 461 14.54 2.88 0.75
N PRO A 462 14.60 2.05 1.80
CA PRO A 462 13.66 0.93 1.98
C PRO A 462 12.19 1.32 2.11
N GLU A 463 11.88 2.53 2.54
CA GLU A 463 10.53 3.07 2.70
C GLU A 463 10.06 3.90 1.50
N GLY A 464 10.95 4.20 0.53
CA GLY A 464 10.68 5.01 -0.66
C GLY A 464 9.72 4.33 -1.64
N ARG A 465 9.03 5.12 -2.47
CA ARG A 465 8.29 4.64 -3.64
C ARG A 465 9.27 4.37 -4.79
N ARG A 466 8.98 3.37 -5.64
CA ARG A 466 9.93 2.82 -6.62
C ARG A 466 9.39 2.76 -8.05
N GLY A 467 8.30 3.50 -8.33
CA GLY A 467 7.85 3.69 -9.71
C GLY A 467 8.92 4.45 -10.51
N MET A 468 9.17 4.04 -11.74
CA MET A 468 10.22 4.64 -12.56
C MET A 468 9.99 6.13 -12.81
N ASP A 469 8.75 6.55 -12.99
CA ASP A 469 8.32 7.95 -13.07
C ASP A 469 8.78 8.78 -11.87
N LEU A 470 8.59 8.25 -10.65
CA LEU A 470 9.01 8.92 -9.42
C LEU A 470 10.53 8.95 -9.27
N LEU A 471 11.21 7.84 -9.57
CA LEU A 471 12.66 7.74 -9.50
C LEU A 471 13.33 8.66 -10.53
N SER A 472 12.80 8.71 -11.74
CA SER A 472 13.26 9.60 -12.79
C SER A 472 13.11 11.08 -12.40
N ALA A 473 11.94 11.46 -11.88
CA ALA A 473 11.70 12.82 -11.39
C ALA A 473 12.67 13.19 -10.23
N GLN A 474 12.88 12.27 -9.29
CA GLN A 474 13.71 12.51 -8.10
C GLN A 474 15.19 12.56 -8.40
N TYR A 475 15.74 11.63 -9.19
CA TYR A 475 17.19 11.48 -9.38
C TYR A 475 17.71 12.07 -10.69
N LEU A 476 16.84 12.23 -11.72
CA LEU A 476 17.22 12.74 -13.05
C LEU A 476 16.57 14.08 -13.37
N GLN A 477 15.60 14.54 -12.56
CA GLN A 477 14.75 15.72 -12.84
C GLN A 477 14.05 15.61 -14.20
N TYR A 478 13.60 14.39 -14.53
CA TYR A 478 13.02 14.04 -15.80
C TYR A 478 11.63 13.39 -15.59
N GLU A 479 10.61 13.88 -16.31
CA GLU A 479 9.25 13.34 -16.34
C GLU A 479 9.08 12.45 -17.58
N PRO A 480 9.02 11.12 -17.42
CA PRO A 480 8.86 10.20 -18.56
C PRO A 480 7.42 10.21 -19.09
N VAL A 481 7.27 9.70 -20.29
CA VAL A 481 5.95 9.50 -20.92
C VAL A 481 5.14 8.49 -20.10
N SER A 482 3.93 8.88 -19.69
CA SER A 482 3.07 7.96 -18.93
C SER A 482 2.43 6.93 -19.87
N ILE A 483 2.46 5.64 -19.48
CA ILE A 483 1.79 4.55 -20.20
C ILE A 483 0.29 4.83 -20.39
N GLU A 484 -0.35 5.57 -19.48
CA GLU A 484 -1.77 5.94 -19.62
C GLU A 484 -2.05 6.83 -20.83
N THR A 485 -1.04 7.55 -21.35
CA THR A 485 -1.18 8.35 -22.56
C THR A 485 -1.23 7.49 -23.82
N LEU A 486 -0.71 6.28 -23.78
CA LEU A 486 -0.64 5.33 -24.88
C LEU A 486 -1.85 4.39 -24.90
N ILE A 487 -2.15 3.75 -23.79
CA ILE A 487 -3.18 2.70 -23.67
C ILE A 487 -4.40 3.11 -22.83
N GLY A 488 -4.44 4.34 -22.34
CA GLY A 488 -5.55 4.84 -21.52
C GLY A 488 -5.44 4.48 -20.03
N LYS A 489 -6.33 5.04 -19.22
CA LYS A 489 -6.35 4.85 -17.76
C LYS A 489 -6.65 3.40 -17.39
N LYS A 490 -6.04 2.95 -16.29
CA LYS A 490 -6.25 1.60 -15.72
C LYS A 490 -7.75 1.33 -15.44
N GLY A 491 -8.30 0.27 -16.00
CA GLY A 491 -9.69 -0.12 -15.84
C GLY A 491 -10.25 -0.91 -17.03
N LYS A 492 -11.57 -1.11 -17.06
CA LYS A 492 -12.25 -1.90 -18.10
C LYS A 492 -12.09 -1.36 -19.54
N GLY A 493 -11.66 -0.11 -19.71
CA GLY A 493 -11.45 0.54 -21.02
C GLY A 493 -9.97 0.70 -21.38
N GLN A 494 -9.02 0.15 -20.60
CA GLN A 494 -7.62 0.24 -20.93
C GLN A 494 -7.30 -0.56 -22.20
N GLY A 495 -6.61 0.07 -23.15
CA GLY A 495 -6.15 -0.54 -24.38
C GLY A 495 -4.98 -1.51 -24.18
N ASN A 496 -4.41 -1.95 -25.30
CA ASN A 496 -3.28 -2.88 -25.31
C ASN A 496 -2.09 -2.21 -26.03
N MET A 497 -0.88 -2.42 -25.55
CA MET A 497 0.33 -1.84 -26.16
C MET A 497 0.49 -2.27 -27.62
N ARG A 498 0.01 -3.45 -28.02
CA ARG A 498 0.04 -3.93 -29.39
C ARG A 498 -0.81 -3.10 -30.38
N ASP A 499 -1.81 -2.38 -29.88
CA ASP A 499 -2.71 -1.56 -30.69
C ASP A 499 -2.21 -0.11 -30.85
N VAL A 500 -1.11 0.24 -30.20
CA VAL A 500 -0.50 1.58 -30.24
C VAL A 500 0.37 1.72 -31.49
N GLU A 501 0.42 2.91 -32.08
CA GLU A 501 1.30 3.24 -33.21
C GLU A 501 2.77 3.02 -32.86
N ILE A 502 3.51 2.41 -33.77
CA ILE A 502 4.89 1.96 -33.57
C ILE A 502 5.85 3.10 -33.17
N ASP A 503 5.66 4.30 -33.75
CA ASP A 503 6.49 5.46 -33.44
C ASP A 503 6.28 5.95 -32.00
N LYS A 504 5.05 5.83 -31.47
CA LYS A 504 4.74 6.17 -30.09
C LYS A 504 5.30 5.14 -29.11
N ILE A 505 5.19 3.83 -29.45
CA ILE A 505 5.78 2.77 -28.64
C ILE A 505 7.29 2.91 -28.61
N LYS A 506 7.93 3.19 -29.76
CA LYS A 506 9.36 3.38 -29.87
C LYS A 506 9.85 4.48 -28.92
N GLU A 507 9.22 5.64 -28.94
CA GLU A 507 9.61 6.74 -28.04
C GLU A 507 9.47 6.36 -26.57
N TYR A 508 8.35 5.75 -26.19
CA TYR A 508 8.07 5.30 -24.83
C TYR A 508 9.06 4.21 -24.37
N ALA A 509 9.15 3.12 -25.11
CA ALA A 509 9.93 1.94 -24.73
C ALA A 509 11.45 2.22 -24.65
N VAL A 510 11.98 3.02 -25.58
CA VAL A 510 13.40 3.38 -25.53
C VAL A 510 13.69 4.38 -24.42
N GLU A 511 12.73 5.29 -24.13
CA GLU A 511 12.80 6.18 -22.97
C GLU A 511 12.93 5.38 -21.67
N ASP A 512 12.13 4.32 -21.50
CA ASP A 512 12.17 3.46 -20.30
C ASP A 512 13.53 2.75 -20.15
N ALA A 513 14.10 2.22 -21.23
CA ALA A 513 15.44 1.63 -21.21
C ALA A 513 16.53 2.68 -20.93
N ASP A 514 16.44 3.88 -21.51
CA ASP A 514 17.40 4.97 -21.31
C ASP A 514 17.36 5.52 -19.88
N ILE A 515 16.16 5.79 -19.34
CA ILE A 515 16.00 6.23 -17.97
C ILE A 515 16.56 5.18 -17.01
N THR A 516 16.29 3.91 -17.25
CA THR A 516 16.80 2.80 -16.43
C THR A 516 18.32 2.75 -16.42
N LEU A 517 18.98 2.98 -17.56
CA LEU A 517 20.44 3.12 -17.62
C LEU A 517 20.93 4.27 -16.76
N GLN A 518 20.32 5.46 -16.91
CA GLN A 518 20.70 6.65 -16.16
C GLN A 518 20.45 6.49 -14.65
N LEU A 519 19.35 5.80 -14.24
CA LEU A 519 19.10 5.48 -12.83
C LEU A 519 20.18 4.54 -12.26
N LYS A 520 20.63 3.54 -13.02
CA LYS A 520 21.75 2.68 -12.60
C LYS A 520 23.01 3.49 -12.35
N GLU A 521 23.34 4.45 -13.21
CA GLU A 521 24.51 5.34 -13.03
C GLU A 521 24.42 6.17 -11.74
N LYS A 522 23.17 6.54 -11.31
CA LYS A 522 22.94 7.23 -10.04
C LYS A 522 23.03 6.29 -8.84
N PHE A 523 22.46 5.09 -8.94
CA PHE A 523 22.32 4.19 -7.80
C PHE A 523 23.59 3.39 -7.50
N ALA A 524 24.35 2.98 -8.52
CA ALA A 524 25.56 2.18 -8.33
C ALA A 524 26.57 2.85 -7.36
N PRO A 525 26.87 4.15 -7.44
CA PRO A 525 27.75 4.81 -6.47
C PRO A 525 27.11 5.04 -5.09
N LEU A 526 25.77 5.03 -4.99
CA LEU A 526 25.08 5.18 -3.69
C LEU A 526 25.11 3.90 -2.86
N LEU A 527 25.16 2.72 -3.48
CA LEU A 527 25.19 1.44 -2.75
C LEU A 527 26.38 1.35 -1.76
N PRO A 528 27.65 1.61 -2.14
CA PRO A 528 28.76 1.62 -1.19
C PRO A 528 28.68 2.81 -0.21
N GLN A 529 28.18 3.98 -0.63
CA GLN A 529 28.02 5.13 0.26
C GLN A 529 27.03 4.85 1.41
N LYS A 530 25.94 4.10 1.12
CA LYS A 530 24.96 3.67 2.12
C LYS A 530 25.37 2.38 2.84
N VAL A 531 26.49 1.78 2.47
CA VAL A 531 27.01 0.50 3.03
C VAL A 531 26.00 -0.64 2.88
N VAL A 532 25.35 -0.74 1.73
CA VAL A 532 24.39 -1.81 1.39
C VAL A 532 24.81 -2.60 0.16
N GLU A 533 25.99 -2.34 -0.36
CA GLU A 533 26.56 -2.97 -1.55
C GLU A 533 26.62 -4.50 -1.43
N LYS A 534 27.07 -5.01 -0.28
CA LYS A 534 27.13 -6.45 -0.01
C LYS A 534 25.76 -7.12 -0.14
N VAL A 535 24.74 -6.54 0.48
CA VAL A 535 23.35 -7.07 0.41
C VAL A 535 22.85 -7.04 -1.03
N PHE A 536 23.17 -5.99 -1.78
CA PHE A 536 22.77 -5.89 -3.18
C PHE A 536 23.40 -6.98 -4.04
N TYR A 537 24.72 -7.08 -4.07
CA TYR A 537 25.44 -7.98 -4.99
C TYR A 537 25.47 -9.43 -4.54
N GLU A 538 25.37 -9.73 -3.23
CA GLU A 538 25.42 -11.09 -2.73
C GLU A 538 24.02 -11.71 -2.47
N VAL A 539 22.98 -10.88 -2.24
CA VAL A 539 21.65 -11.36 -1.85
C VAL A 539 20.58 -10.95 -2.87
N GLU A 540 20.24 -9.65 -2.95
CA GLU A 540 19.02 -9.23 -3.68
C GLU A 540 19.16 -9.45 -5.19
N ASN A 541 20.25 -9.01 -5.76
CA ASN A 541 20.46 -9.04 -7.19
C ASN A 541 20.65 -10.48 -7.75
N PRO A 542 21.42 -11.38 -7.12
CA PRO A 542 21.49 -12.78 -7.53
C PRO A 542 20.15 -13.54 -7.37
N LEU A 543 19.33 -13.16 -6.37
CA LEU A 543 18.04 -13.78 -6.13
C LEU A 543 17.05 -13.56 -7.30
N VAL A 544 17.22 -12.52 -8.10
CA VAL A 544 16.37 -12.24 -9.28
C VAL A 544 16.30 -13.47 -10.19
N LYS A 545 17.43 -14.11 -10.50
CA LYS A 545 17.46 -15.31 -11.35
C LYS A 545 16.76 -16.51 -10.72
N VAL A 546 16.87 -16.66 -9.41
CA VAL A 546 16.18 -17.72 -8.65
C VAL A 546 14.69 -17.55 -8.73
N LEU A 547 14.20 -16.33 -8.44
CA LEU A 547 12.78 -16.03 -8.48
C LEU A 547 12.21 -16.09 -9.90
N THR A 548 12.97 -15.69 -10.90
CA THR A 548 12.62 -15.88 -12.32
C THR A 548 12.28 -17.35 -12.62
N ASP A 549 13.13 -18.27 -12.19
CA ASP A 549 12.92 -19.70 -12.42
C ASP A 549 11.75 -20.24 -11.61
N MET A 550 11.62 -19.85 -10.33
CA MET A 550 10.51 -20.29 -9.46
C MET A 550 9.15 -19.81 -9.99
N GLU A 551 9.05 -18.55 -10.38
CA GLU A 551 7.80 -17.97 -10.91
C GLU A 551 7.44 -18.55 -12.28
N TYR A 552 8.44 -18.87 -13.10
CA TYR A 552 8.25 -19.56 -14.39
C TYR A 552 7.78 -20.99 -14.22
N GLU A 553 8.33 -21.74 -13.24
CA GLU A 553 7.95 -23.13 -12.97
C GLU A 553 6.52 -23.26 -12.43
N GLY A 554 6.15 -22.45 -11.42
CA GLY A 554 4.86 -22.53 -10.76
C GLY A 554 4.63 -23.85 -10.03
N ILE A 555 3.44 -24.06 -9.47
CA ILE A 555 3.05 -25.26 -8.74
C ILE A 555 1.76 -25.86 -9.30
N SER A 556 1.70 -27.19 -9.32
CA SER A 556 0.49 -27.92 -9.74
C SER A 556 -0.53 -27.99 -8.60
N ILE A 557 -1.81 -27.94 -8.97
CA ILE A 557 -2.91 -28.12 -8.01
C ILE A 557 -3.88 -29.22 -8.48
N ASP A 558 -4.43 -29.94 -7.51
CA ASP A 558 -5.50 -30.92 -7.72
C ASP A 558 -6.86 -30.21 -7.70
N ILE A 559 -7.42 -29.94 -8.88
CA ILE A 559 -8.69 -29.23 -9.07
C ILE A 559 -9.85 -30.04 -8.47
N GLN A 560 -9.79 -31.39 -8.58
CA GLN A 560 -10.87 -32.24 -8.07
C GLN A 560 -10.89 -32.21 -6.54
N ALA A 561 -9.75 -32.29 -5.89
CA ALA A 561 -9.62 -32.17 -4.43
C ALA A 561 -10.16 -30.82 -3.94
N LEU A 562 -9.84 -29.71 -4.64
CA LEU A 562 -10.39 -28.38 -4.31
C LEU A 562 -11.91 -28.33 -4.51
N SER A 563 -12.45 -28.90 -5.59
CA SER A 563 -13.89 -28.93 -5.85
C SER A 563 -14.65 -29.72 -4.78
N ASP A 564 -14.11 -30.87 -4.35
CA ASP A 564 -14.68 -31.69 -3.30
C ASP A 564 -14.65 -30.96 -1.96
N TYR A 565 -13.54 -30.33 -1.63
CA TYR A 565 -13.41 -29.55 -0.41
C TYR A 565 -14.30 -28.29 -0.43
N SER A 566 -14.51 -27.66 -1.58
CA SER A 566 -15.46 -26.53 -1.73
C SER A 566 -16.89 -26.93 -1.34
N ARG A 567 -17.34 -28.12 -1.71
CA ARG A 567 -18.66 -28.67 -1.36
C ARG A 567 -18.79 -28.97 0.13
N GLU A 568 -17.73 -29.49 0.73
CA GLU A 568 -17.66 -29.73 2.17
C GLU A 568 -17.78 -28.43 2.95
N LEU A 569 -16.94 -27.43 2.61
CA LEU A 569 -16.98 -26.11 3.21
C LEU A 569 -18.36 -25.44 3.05
N GLU A 570 -19.00 -25.55 1.90
CA GLU A 570 -20.35 -25.00 1.68
C GLU A 570 -21.38 -25.60 2.64
N THR A 571 -21.28 -26.88 2.90
CA THR A 571 -22.16 -27.58 3.85
C THR A 571 -21.93 -27.10 5.28
N GLU A 572 -20.67 -26.94 5.68
CA GLU A 572 -20.33 -26.43 7.01
C GLU A 572 -20.69 -24.95 7.18
N ILE A 573 -20.48 -24.12 6.16
CA ILE A 573 -20.89 -22.71 6.14
C ILE A 573 -22.38 -22.59 6.39
N LYS A 574 -23.21 -23.37 5.66
CA LYS A 574 -24.67 -23.39 5.84
C LYS A 574 -25.07 -23.80 7.25
N ARG A 575 -24.39 -24.78 7.86
CA ARG A 575 -24.63 -25.18 9.25
C ARG A 575 -24.31 -24.08 10.24
N ALA A 576 -23.16 -23.43 10.09
CA ALA A 576 -22.75 -22.33 10.94
C ALA A 576 -23.71 -21.14 10.80
N GLU A 577 -24.11 -20.81 9.58
CA GLU A 577 -25.08 -19.75 9.29
C GLU A 577 -26.43 -20.00 9.93
N GLU A 578 -27.02 -21.20 9.80
CA GLU A 578 -28.31 -21.56 10.42
C GLU A 578 -28.20 -21.57 11.95
N SER A 579 -27.06 -22.01 12.52
CA SER A 579 -26.82 -21.93 13.95
C SER A 579 -26.85 -20.49 14.47
N VAL A 580 -26.16 -19.59 13.77
CA VAL A 580 -26.18 -18.16 14.10
C VAL A 580 -27.59 -17.58 14.00
N TYR A 581 -28.34 -17.86 12.94
CA TYR A 581 -29.70 -17.35 12.77
C TYR A 581 -30.68 -17.89 13.85
N SER A 582 -30.52 -19.14 14.21
CA SER A 582 -31.33 -19.76 15.30
C SER A 582 -31.08 -19.05 16.64
N GLN A 583 -29.83 -18.76 16.97
CA GLN A 583 -29.45 -18.07 18.21
C GLN A 583 -29.82 -16.58 18.18
N ALA A 584 -29.67 -15.93 17.02
CA ALA A 584 -30.01 -14.52 16.84
C ALA A 584 -31.54 -14.28 16.80
N GLY A 585 -32.34 -15.30 16.45
CA GLY A 585 -33.79 -15.16 16.25
C GLY A 585 -34.16 -14.25 15.08
N VAL A 586 -33.22 -14.02 14.12
CA VAL A 586 -33.39 -13.21 12.92
C VAL A 586 -32.37 -13.60 11.86
N ARG A 587 -32.79 -13.57 10.60
CA ARG A 587 -31.87 -13.72 9.45
C ARG A 587 -31.33 -12.36 9.03
N PHE A 588 -30.04 -12.29 8.80
CA PHE A 588 -29.31 -11.08 8.40
C PHE A 588 -28.08 -11.47 7.58
N ASN A 589 -27.42 -10.49 6.97
CA ASN A 589 -26.16 -10.77 6.25
C ASN A 589 -24.98 -10.87 7.22
N LEU A 590 -24.51 -12.10 7.52
CA LEU A 590 -23.36 -12.36 8.38
C LEU A 590 -22.06 -11.75 7.86
N ALA A 591 -21.94 -11.58 6.55
CA ALA A 591 -20.78 -10.93 5.93
C ALA A 591 -20.79 -9.39 6.07
N SER A 592 -21.94 -8.81 6.53
CA SER A 592 -22.03 -7.38 6.77
C SER A 592 -21.61 -7.02 8.21
N PRO A 593 -20.46 -6.35 8.43
CA PRO A 593 -20.04 -5.93 9.77
C PRO A 593 -21.09 -5.06 10.49
N LYS A 594 -21.83 -4.25 9.75
CA LYS A 594 -22.89 -3.38 10.28
C LYS A 594 -24.04 -4.21 10.86
N GLN A 595 -24.66 -5.08 10.05
CA GLN A 595 -25.80 -5.89 10.49
C GLN A 595 -25.40 -6.86 11.62
N LEU A 596 -24.18 -7.43 11.53
CA LEU A 596 -23.63 -8.26 12.58
C LEU A 596 -23.49 -7.50 13.90
N GLY A 597 -22.94 -6.30 13.86
CA GLY A 597 -22.78 -5.44 15.04
C GLY A 597 -24.11 -5.08 15.69
N GLU A 598 -25.12 -4.70 14.89
CA GLU A 598 -26.49 -4.42 15.35
C GLU A 598 -27.11 -5.63 16.05
N VAL A 599 -26.97 -6.84 15.48
CA VAL A 599 -27.50 -8.06 16.07
C VAL A 599 -26.78 -8.42 17.38
N LEU A 600 -25.45 -8.39 17.43
CA LEU A 600 -24.68 -8.80 18.61
C LEU A 600 -24.81 -7.81 19.76
N PHE A 601 -24.77 -6.51 19.48
CA PHE A 601 -24.60 -5.50 20.53
C PHE A 601 -25.88 -4.68 20.83
N GLU A 602 -26.84 -4.62 19.92
CA GLU A 602 -28.13 -3.95 20.17
C GLU A 602 -29.25 -4.94 20.46
N LYS A 603 -29.38 -6.00 19.65
CA LYS A 603 -30.44 -7.00 19.85
C LYS A 603 -30.11 -7.98 20.98
N LEU A 604 -28.93 -8.61 20.93
CA LEU A 604 -28.50 -9.62 21.91
C LEU A 604 -27.77 -9.03 23.12
N MET A 605 -27.35 -7.76 23.05
CA MET A 605 -26.65 -7.02 24.14
C MET A 605 -25.48 -7.78 24.75
N LEU A 606 -24.68 -8.47 23.92
CA LEU A 606 -23.60 -9.34 24.39
C LEU A 606 -22.48 -8.59 25.13
N ASP A 607 -22.25 -7.32 24.78
CA ASP A 607 -21.33 -6.44 25.49
C ASP A 607 -21.91 -5.02 25.58
N PRO A 608 -22.33 -4.57 26.79
CA PRO A 608 -22.85 -3.22 26.99
C PRO A 608 -21.81 -2.10 26.72
N LYS A 609 -20.51 -2.45 26.67
CA LYS A 609 -19.39 -1.54 26.42
C LYS A 609 -18.74 -1.77 25.08
N ALA A 610 -19.48 -2.39 24.14
CA ALA A 610 -18.98 -2.65 22.79
C ALA A 610 -18.45 -1.37 22.13
N LYS A 611 -17.23 -1.42 21.65
CA LYS A 611 -16.58 -0.28 20.98
C LYS A 611 -17.18 -0.08 19.60
N LYS A 612 -17.48 1.16 19.26
CA LYS A 612 -17.82 1.55 17.89
C LYS A 612 -16.56 1.96 17.13
N THR A 613 -16.53 1.63 15.84
CA THR A 613 -15.52 2.13 14.92
C THR A 613 -15.71 3.63 14.71
N ARG A 614 -14.74 4.28 14.11
CA ARG A 614 -14.81 5.69 13.74
C ARG A 614 -16.01 6.06 12.85
N THR A 615 -16.55 5.09 12.11
CA THR A 615 -17.75 5.24 11.28
C THR A 615 -19.05 5.00 12.05
N GLY A 616 -18.99 4.93 13.39
CA GLY A 616 -20.16 4.70 14.25
C GLY A 616 -20.68 3.26 14.27
N GLN A 617 -20.13 2.35 13.48
CA GLN A 617 -20.48 0.94 13.46
C GLN A 617 -19.78 0.20 14.61
N TYR A 618 -20.41 -0.83 15.14
CA TYR A 618 -19.75 -1.68 16.13
C TYR A 618 -18.52 -2.39 15.54
N ALA A 619 -17.44 -2.42 16.33
CA ALA A 619 -16.27 -3.18 15.93
C ALA A 619 -16.58 -4.67 16.04
N THR A 620 -16.53 -5.38 14.91
CA THR A 620 -16.77 -6.82 14.80
C THR A 620 -15.54 -7.55 14.26
N GLY A 621 -14.34 -6.97 14.43
CA GLY A 621 -13.09 -7.62 14.05
C GLY A 621 -12.87 -8.93 14.80
N GLU A 622 -12.02 -9.79 14.27
CA GLU A 622 -11.68 -11.08 14.87
C GLU A 622 -11.14 -10.93 16.30
N ASP A 623 -10.32 -9.90 16.53
CA ASP A 623 -9.76 -9.52 17.83
C ASP A 623 -10.82 -9.16 18.90
N VAL A 624 -11.93 -8.56 18.45
CA VAL A 624 -13.07 -8.21 19.33
C VAL A 624 -13.93 -9.44 19.60
N LEU A 625 -14.25 -10.21 18.56
CA LEU A 625 -15.09 -11.40 18.68
C LEU A 625 -14.40 -12.51 19.47
N ALA A 626 -13.10 -12.72 19.29
CA ALA A 626 -12.33 -13.74 20.03
C ALA A 626 -12.40 -13.53 21.56
N LYS A 627 -12.49 -12.27 22.04
CA LYS A 627 -12.67 -11.97 23.48
C LYS A 627 -14.06 -12.34 24.02
N LEU A 628 -15.02 -12.49 23.15
CA LEU A 628 -16.42 -12.84 23.48
C LEU A 628 -16.74 -14.31 23.21
N SER A 629 -15.91 -15.03 22.44
CA SER A 629 -16.19 -16.42 22.02
C SER A 629 -16.41 -17.36 23.22
N ASN A 630 -15.56 -17.27 24.25
CA ASN A 630 -15.68 -18.09 25.46
C ASN A 630 -16.93 -17.80 26.32
N LYS A 631 -17.68 -16.74 26.01
CA LYS A 631 -18.86 -16.29 26.77
C LYS A 631 -20.17 -16.55 26.01
N HIS A 632 -20.13 -16.62 24.70
CA HIS A 632 -21.31 -16.65 23.86
C HIS A 632 -21.11 -17.56 22.65
N GLN A 633 -21.85 -18.67 22.59
CA GLN A 633 -21.76 -19.66 21.50
C GLN A 633 -21.98 -19.05 20.13
N ILE A 634 -22.89 -18.09 19.99
CA ILE A 634 -23.14 -17.41 18.69
C ILE A 634 -21.86 -16.74 18.14
N VAL A 635 -20.97 -16.25 19.02
CA VAL A 635 -19.73 -15.60 18.60
C VAL A 635 -18.74 -16.63 18.06
N GLU A 636 -18.67 -17.79 18.67
CA GLU A 636 -17.86 -18.91 18.18
C GLU A 636 -18.35 -19.37 16.80
N ASP A 637 -19.67 -19.54 16.62
CA ASP A 637 -20.24 -19.93 15.33
C ASP A 637 -20.01 -18.87 14.24
N ILE A 638 -20.01 -17.58 14.58
CA ILE A 638 -19.67 -16.49 13.66
C ILE A 638 -18.18 -16.55 13.26
N LEU A 639 -17.29 -16.83 14.18
CA LEU A 639 -15.85 -16.97 13.89
C LEU A 639 -15.61 -18.18 12.95
N VAL A 640 -16.28 -19.30 13.22
CA VAL A 640 -16.27 -20.48 12.35
C VAL A 640 -16.81 -20.15 10.95
N PHE A 641 -17.97 -19.49 10.85
CA PHE A 641 -18.54 -19.05 9.58
C PHE A 641 -17.54 -18.18 8.77
N ARG A 642 -16.89 -17.23 9.43
CA ARG A 642 -15.89 -16.35 8.78
C ARG A 642 -14.66 -17.11 8.31
N GLU A 643 -14.12 -18.01 9.14
CA GLU A 643 -12.98 -18.84 8.76
C GLU A 643 -13.31 -19.67 7.51
N LEU A 644 -14.43 -20.41 7.53
CA LEU A 644 -14.87 -21.25 6.42
C LEU A 644 -15.13 -20.45 5.15
N SER A 645 -15.83 -19.33 5.27
CA SER A 645 -16.12 -18.46 4.12
C SER A 645 -14.86 -17.87 3.50
N LYS A 646 -13.88 -17.49 4.33
CA LYS A 646 -12.57 -16.99 3.87
C LYS A 646 -11.76 -18.10 3.17
N LEU A 647 -11.70 -19.30 3.76
CA LEU A 647 -11.02 -20.45 3.15
C LEU A 647 -11.64 -20.77 1.78
N LYS A 648 -12.96 -20.87 1.71
CA LYS A 648 -13.66 -21.17 0.46
C LYS A 648 -13.42 -20.10 -0.60
N SER A 649 -13.73 -18.84 -0.30
CA SER A 649 -13.68 -17.77 -1.30
C SER A 649 -12.25 -17.35 -1.69
N THR A 650 -11.31 -17.32 -0.75
CA THR A 650 -9.97 -16.80 -1.00
C THR A 650 -9.02 -17.83 -1.61
N TYR A 651 -9.19 -19.11 -1.25
CA TYR A 651 -8.26 -20.16 -1.69
C TYR A 651 -8.97 -21.23 -2.52
N VAL A 652 -9.97 -21.89 -1.98
CA VAL A 652 -10.51 -23.12 -2.59
C VAL A 652 -11.18 -22.83 -3.94
N ASP A 653 -12.04 -21.82 -4.02
CA ASP A 653 -12.71 -21.43 -5.26
C ASP A 653 -11.85 -20.55 -6.17
N ALA A 654 -10.92 -19.79 -5.60
CA ALA A 654 -10.12 -18.84 -6.36
C ALA A 654 -8.93 -19.50 -7.09
N LEU A 655 -8.23 -20.47 -6.46
CA LEU A 655 -7.04 -21.09 -7.03
C LEU A 655 -7.27 -21.75 -8.40
N PRO A 656 -8.37 -22.48 -8.64
CA PRO A 656 -8.64 -23.05 -9.97
C PRO A 656 -8.80 -22.01 -11.07
N LEU A 657 -9.28 -20.80 -10.73
CA LEU A 657 -9.44 -19.70 -11.68
C LEU A 657 -8.13 -18.99 -12.04
N MET A 658 -7.08 -19.25 -11.27
CA MET A 658 -5.73 -18.66 -11.45
C MET A 658 -4.78 -19.59 -12.21
N LEU A 659 -5.26 -20.71 -12.71
CA LEU A 659 -4.45 -21.63 -13.50
C LEU A 659 -3.99 -20.97 -14.81
N ASN A 660 -2.71 -20.99 -15.05
CA ASN A 660 -2.12 -20.50 -16.28
C ASN A 660 -2.49 -21.46 -17.45
N LYS A 661 -3.01 -20.92 -18.54
CA LYS A 661 -3.47 -21.68 -19.70
C LYS A 661 -2.36 -22.43 -20.46
N ARG A 662 -1.08 -21.97 -20.34
CA ARG A 662 0.09 -22.59 -21.01
C ARG A 662 0.61 -23.78 -20.22
N THR A 663 0.60 -23.74 -18.89
CA THR A 663 1.23 -24.72 -18.01
C THR A 663 0.25 -25.58 -17.24
N ASN A 664 -0.99 -25.15 -17.11
CA ASN A 664 -1.99 -25.70 -16.19
C ASN A 664 -1.51 -25.72 -14.72
N ARG A 665 -0.71 -24.71 -14.33
CA ARG A 665 -0.15 -24.51 -12.99
C ARG A 665 -0.51 -23.13 -12.45
N VAL A 666 -0.37 -22.97 -11.15
CA VAL A 666 -0.48 -21.70 -10.46
C VAL A 666 0.90 -21.05 -10.38
N HIS A 667 1.04 -19.83 -10.87
CA HIS A 667 2.26 -19.04 -10.84
C HIS A 667 2.06 -17.85 -9.92
N THR A 668 2.71 -17.86 -8.76
CA THR A 668 2.75 -16.67 -7.90
C THR A 668 3.84 -15.72 -8.38
N SER A 669 3.75 -14.46 -8.00
CA SER A 669 4.83 -13.49 -8.17
C SER A 669 5.42 -13.10 -6.82
N TYR A 670 6.74 -13.17 -6.66
CA TYR A 670 7.47 -12.76 -5.48
C TYR A 670 7.99 -11.33 -5.62
N ASN A 671 7.71 -10.49 -4.65
CA ASN A 671 8.23 -9.13 -4.61
C ASN A 671 9.29 -8.97 -3.50
N GLN A 672 10.51 -8.56 -3.91
CA GLN A 672 11.65 -8.34 -3.01
C GLN A 672 11.63 -6.94 -2.38
N ALA A 673 10.93 -5.98 -2.99
CA ALA A 673 11.02 -4.57 -2.66
C ALA A 673 9.82 -4.01 -1.87
N VAL A 674 9.04 -4.86 -1.18
CA VAL A 674 7.86 -4.46 -0.40
C VAL A 674 8.15 -4.43 1.09
N ALA A 675 8.66 -5.52 1.64
CA ALA A 675 8.88 -5.62 3.08
C ALA A 675 10.21 -4.97 3.48
N VAL A 676 10.17 -3.98 4.37
CA VAL A 676 11.38 -3.31 4.86
C VAL A 676 12.33 -4.22 5.66
N THR A 677 11.87 -5.39 6.07
CA THR A 677 12.68 -6.43 6.73
C THR A 677 13.49 -7.28 5.75
N GLY A 678 13.29 -7.13 4.44
CA GLY A 678 13.90 -8.00 3.44
C GLY A 678 13.12 -9.30 3.16
N ARG A 679 12.02 -9.58 3.87
CA ARG A 679 11.18 -10.74 3.55
C ARG A 679 10.57 -10.61 2.15
N LEU A 680 10.40 -11.72 1.46
CA LEU A 680 9.63 -11.77 0.22
C LEU A 680 8.14 -11.61 0.51
N SER A 681 7.40 -10.98 -0.38
CA SER A 681 5.95 -11.05 -0.39
C SER A 681 5.45 -11.75 -1.65
N SER A 682 4.45 -12.61 -1.50
CA SER A 682 3.85 -13.38 -2.59
C SER A 682 2.52 -12.76 -2.98
N ASN A 683 2.28 -12.60 -4.30
CA ASN A 683 1.08 -11.98 -4.85
C ASN A 683 0.55 -12.77 -6.05
N ASN A 684 -0.73 -12.69 -6.31
CA ASN A 684 -1.44 -13.20 -7.49
C ASN A 684 -1.17 -14.69 -7.83
N PRO A 685 -1.46 -15.65 -6.91
CA PRO A 685 -2.01 -15.52 -5.57
C PRO A 685 -0.94 -15.37 -4.48
N ASN A 686 -1.35 -14.90 -3.28
CA ASN A 686 -0.47 -14.92 -2.11
C ASN A 686 -0.45 -16.34 -1.50
N LEU A 687 0.55 -17.12 -1.88
CA LEU A 687 0.72 -18.51 -1.40
C LEU A 687 1.36 -18.57 0.00
N GLN A 688 1.96 -17.49 0.49
CA GLN A 688 2.54 -17.44 1.84
C GLN A 688 1.49 -17.35 2.95
N ASN A 689 0.25 -17.01 2.61
CA ASN A 689 -0.86 -16.87 3.57
C ASN A 689 -1.79 -18.08 3.62
N ILE A 690 -1.45 -19.20 2.97
CA ILE A 690 -2.26 -20.42 3.04
C ILE A 690 -2.18 -20.98 4.47
N PRO A 691 -3.33 -21.10 5.17
CA PRO A 691 -3.34 -21.45 6.59
C PRO A 691 -2.73 -22.81 6.88
N ILE A 692 -2.02 -22.93 8.01
CA ILE A 692 -1.45 -24.17 8.50
C ILE A 692 -1.81 -24.46 9.97
N ARG A 693 -2.31 -23.46 10.70
CA ARG A 693 -2.56 -23.61 12.13
C ARG A 693 -3.83 -24.37 12.47
N THR A 694 -4.84 -24.28 11.60
CA THR A 694 -6.11 -24.99 11.77
C THR A 694 -6.16 -26.23 10.89
N ASP A 695 -6.85 -27.27 11.32
CA ASP A 695 -7.00 -28.51 10.53
C ASP A 695 -7.68 -28.23 9.18
N ARG A 696 -8.68 -27.35 9.17
CA ARG A 696 -9.37 -26.89 7.96
C ARG A 696 -8.44 -26.14 7.00
N GLY A 697 -7.57 -25.30 7.54
CA GLY A 697 -6.57 -24.60 6.72
C GLY A 697 -5.55 -25.54 6.10
N ARG A 698 -5.17 -26.61 6.84
CA ARG A 698 -4.25 -27.66 6.35
C ARG A 698 -4.81 -28.42 5.16
N GLU A 699 -6.12 -28.65 5.09
CA GLU A 699 -6.76 -29.34 3.97
C GLU A 699 -6.50 -28.66 2.63
N VAL A 700 -6.41 -27.32 2.59
CA VAL A 700 -6.05 -26.57 1.37
C VAL A 700 -4.66 -26.96 0.85
N ARG A 701 -3.70 -27.28 1.73
CA ARG A 701 -2.35 -27.70 1.33
C ARG A 701 -2.31 -29.06 0.66
N LYS A 702 -3.29 -29.94 0.87
CA LYS A 702 -3.40 -31.22 0.16
C LYS A 702 -3.59 -31.06 -1.33
N ALA A 703 -4.21 -29.94 -1.75
CA ALA A 703 -4.43 -29.69 -3.16
C ALA A 703 -3.17 -29.29 -3.94
N PHE A 704 -2.09 -28.91 -3.25
CA PHE A 704 -0.82 -28.62 -3.92
C PHE A 704 -0.02 -29.89 -4.09
N VAL A 705 0.23 -30.30 -5.33
CA VAL A 705 0.80 -31.58 -5.71
C VAL A 705 2.03 -31.41 -6.61
N ALA A 706 2.84 -32.48 -6.72
CA ALA A 706 3.95 -32.54 -7.65
C ALA A 706 3.47 -32.44 -9.11
N ARG A 707 4.36 -32.10 -10.04
CA ARG A 707 4.03 -31.85 -11.46
C ARG A 707 3.49 -33.10 -12.20
N ASN A 708 3.89 -34.27 -11.80
CA ASN A 708 3.44 -35.56 -12.38
C ASN A 708 3.81 -36.70 -11.45
N GLU A 709 3.50 -37.94 -11.87
CA GLU A 709 3.77 -39.16 -11.11
C GLU A 709 5.27 -39.50 -10.91
N GLU A 710 6.17 -38.91 -11.69
CA GLU A 710 7.62 -39.10 -11.54
C GLU A 710 8.23 -38.17 -10.47
N HIS A 711 7.46 -37.24 -9.93
CA HIS A 711 7.90 -36.27 -8.95
C HIS A 711 7.19 -36.44 -7.61
N VAL A 712 7.79 -35.89 -6.58
CA VAL A 712 7.25 -35.75 -5.23
C VAL A 712 7.51 -34.31 -4.75
N LEU A 713 6.72 -33.83 -3.83
CA LEU A 713 7.03 -32.56 -3.14
C LEU A 713 7.99 -32.84 -1.98
N MET A 714 8.99 -31.98 -1.84
CA MET A 714 9.91 -31.96 -0.72
C MET A 714 9.82 -30.57 -0.07
N SER A 715 9.59 -30.53 1.22
CA SER A 715 9.64 -29.31 2.03
C SER A 715 10.88 -29.31 2.89
N ALA A 716 11.56 -28.19 3.00
CA ALA A 716 12.70 -27.96 3.87
C ALA A 716 12.47 -26.68 4.68
N ASP A 717 12.40 -26.81 6.00
CA ASP A 717 12.07 -25.74 6.93
C ASP A 717 13.19 -25.51 7.95
N TYR A 718 13.44 -24.23 8.26
CA TYR A 718 14.36 -23.87 9.33
C TYR A 718 13.72 -24.10 10.71
N SER A 719 14.31 -24.91 11.55
CA SER A 719 13.84 -25.10 12.91
C SER A 719 14.21 -23.90 13.80
N GLN A 720 13.21 -23.10 14.16
CA GLN A 720 13.30 -22.00 15.14
C GLN A 720 14.40 -20.97 14.83
N ILE A 721 14.52 -20.57 13.58
CA ILE A 721 15.66 -19.77 13.09
C ILE A 721 15.80 -18.41 13.80
N GLU A 722 14.70 -17.73 14.11
CA GLU A 722 14.76 -16.42 14.80
C GLU A 722 15.32 -16.53 16.23
N LEU A 723 15.00 -17.64 16.93
CA LEU A 723 15.56 -17.92 18.26
C LEU A 723 17.06 -18.30 18.17
N ARG A 724 17.49 -18.97 17.13
CA ARG A 724 18.89 -19.27 16.89
C ARG A 724 19.68 -17.99 16.56
N ILE A 725 19.10 -17.11 15.77
CA ILE A 725 19.72 -15.82 15.43
C ILE A 725 19.86 -14.93 16.67
N ILE A 726 18.81 -14.78 17.50
CA ILE A 726 18.95 -13.96 18.71
C ILE A 726 19.97 -14.55 19.69
N ALA A 727 20.03 -15.87 19.85
CA ALA A 727 21.05 -16.54 20.66
C ALA A 727 22.48 -16.21 20.15
N ALA A 728 22.67 -16.27 18.82
CA ALA A 728 23.96 -15.97 18.21
C ALA A 728 24.36 -14.50 18.32
N ILE A 729 23.43 -13.56 18.05
CA ILE A 729 23.72 -12.11 18.08
C ILE A 729 23.88 -11.58 19.52
N SER A 730 23.10 -12.10 20.47
CA SER A 730 23.19 -11.72 21.89
C SER A 730 24.35 -12.40 22.62
N GLU A 731 24.94 -13.43 21.99
CA GLU A 731 25.99 -14.29 22.60
C GLU A 731 25.54 -14.89 23.94
N ASP A 732 24.24 -15.18 24.08
CA ASP A 732 23.71 -15.74 25.33
C ASP A 732 24.13 -17.21 25.49
N VAL A 733 25.03 -17.45 26.46
CA VAL A 733 25.66 -18.75 26.70
C VAL A 733 24.61 -19.81 26.99
N HIS A 734 23.58 -19.51 27.74
CA HIS A 734 22.56 -20.48 28.14
C HIS A 734 21.68 -20.91 26.97
N MET A 735 21.34 -19.95 26.10
CA MET A 735 20.54 -20.26 24.92
C MET A 735 21.37 -21.01 23.85
N ILE A 736 22.64 -20.58 23.66
CA ILE A 736 23.60 -21.27 22.78
C ILE A 736 23.80 -22.74 23.21
N ASP A 737 24.03 -22.97 24.53
CA ASP A 737 24.24 -24.31 25.06
C ASP A 737 22.99 -25.20 24.93
N ALA A 738 21.79 -24.64 25.13
CA ALA A 738 20.55 -25.39 24.92
C ALA A 738 20.43 -25.88 23.45
N PHE A 739 20.73 -25.02 22.49
CA PHE A 739 20.74 -25.41 21.08
C PHE A 739 21.85 -26.42 20.72
N ARG A 740 23.05 -26.27 21.29
CA ARG A 740 24.16 -27.21 21.06
C ARG A 740 23.87 -28.60 21.60
N GLN A 741 23.13 -28.71 22.69
CA GLN A 741 22.70 -29.96 23.31
C GLN A 741 21.44 -30.55 22.63
N GLY A 742 20.86 -29.88 21.61
CA GLY A 742 19.64 -30.33 20.94
C GLY A 742 18.40 -30.31 21.82
N LEU A 743 18.36 -29.48 22.87
CA LEU A 743 17.23 -29.36 23.78
C LEU A 743 16.07 -28.62 23.12
N ASP A 744 14.83 -28.97 23.49
CA ASP A 744 13.67 -28.16 23.17
C ASP A 744 13.81 -26.79 23.85
N ILE A 745 14.07 -25.74 23.09
CA ILE A 745 14.36 -24.42 23.62
C ILE A 745 13.19 -23.84 24.44
N HIS A 746 11.94 -24.20 24.10
CA HIS A 746 10.79 -23.75 24.86
C HIS A 746 10.66 -24.49 26.20
N ALA A 747 10.98 -25.79 26.24
CA ALA A 747 11.04 -26.55 27.47
C ALA A 747 12.22 -26.11 28.33
N ALA A 748 13.40 -25.87 27.74
CA ALA A 748 14.57 -25.37 28.45
C ALA A 748 14.32 -23.98 29.05
N THR A 749 13.65 -23.10 28.31
CA THR A 749 13.22 -21.77 28.82
C THR A 749 12.20 -21.92 29.95
N ALA A 750 11.20 -22.80 29.79
CA ALA A 750 10.20 -23.06 30.84
C ALA A 750 10.86 -23.54 32.14
N ALA A 751 11.76 -24.52 32.07
CA ALA A 751 12.49 -25.04 33.24
C ALA A 751 13.19 -23.91 34.00
N LYS A 752 13.88 -23.04 33.27
CA LYS A 752 14.61 -21.88 33.87
C LYS A 752 13.69 -20.80 34.41
N VAL A 753 12.65 -20.40 33.68
CA VAL A 753 11.74 -19.31 34.07
C VAL A 753 10.87 -19.69 35.26
N TYR A 754 10.40 -20.93 35.28
CA TYR A 754 9.59 -21.45 36.43
C TYR A 754 10.44 -22.05 37.56
N GLY A 755 11.74 -22.25 37.38
CA GLY A 755 12.65 -22.82 38.35
C GLY A 755 12.38 -24.30 38.65
N VAL A 756 12.05 -25.09 37.62
CA VAL A 756 11.79 -26.53 37.72
C VAL A 756 12.80 -27.33 36.90
N GLU A 757 12.95 -28.62 37.17
CA GLU A 757 13.76 -29.51 36.36
C GLU A 757 13.11 -29.69 34.94
N LEU A 758 13.93 -29.95 33.94
CA LEU A 758 13.44 -30.08 32.52
C LEU A 758 12.38 -31.20 32.37
N ALA A 759 12.50 -32.27 33.20
CA ALA A 759 11.56 -33.37 33.21
C ALA A 759 10.19 -33.02 33.81
N ASP A 760 10.12 -31.97 34.65
CA ASP A 760 8.92 -31.54 35.33
C ASP A 760 8.18 -30.42 34.58
N VAL A 761 8.66 -30.00 33.40
CA VAL A 761 8.03 -28.97 32.56
C VAL A 761 6.70 -29.50 32.05
N THR A 762 5.61 -28.88 32.46
CA THR A 762 4.27 -29.17 31.93
C THR A 762 4.05 -28.62 30.52
N ALA A 763 3.07 -29.18 29.81
CA ALA A 763 2.68 -28.67 28.48
C ALA A 763 2.26 -27.18 28.50
N GLU A 764 1.66 -26.75 29.62
CA GLU A 764 1.26 -25.35 29.86
C GLU A 764 2.48 -24.44 30.03
N MET A 765 3.43 -24.82 30.91
CA MET A 765 4.68 -24.09 31.12
C MET A 765 5.44 -23.93 29.79
N ARG A 766 5.55 -25.03 29.01
CA ARG A 766 6.19 -25.00 27.69
C ARG A 766 5.48 -24.06 26.71
N ARG A 767 4.14 -24.07 26.68
CA ARG A 767 3.33 -23.17 25.84
C ARG A 767 3.52 -21.72 26.25
N ASN A 768 3.51 -21.42 27.56
CA ASN A 768 3.74 -20.08 28.07
C ASN A 768 5.16 -19.59 27.74
N ALA A 769 6.16 -20.44 27.94
CA ALA A 769 7.55 -20.13 27.59
C ALA A 769 7.72 -19.91 26.07
N LYS A 770 7.00 -20.66 25.21
CA LYS A 770 6.97 -20.38 23.76
C LYS A 770 6.44 -18.98 23.48
N SER A 771 5.36 -18.57 24.13
CA SER A 771 4.79 -17.23 23.98
C SER A 771 5.72 -16.14 24.52
N VAL A 772 6.45 -16.40 25.59
CA VAL A 772 7.47 -15.50 26.13
C VAL A 772 8.66 -15.39 25.17
N ASN A 773 9.23 -16.49 24.70
CA ASN A 773 10.36 -16.51 23.76
C ASN A 773 10.09 -15.67 22.53
N PHE A 774 8.95 -15.88 21.85
CA PHE A 774 8.58 -15.08 20.67
C PHE A 774 8.16 -13.67 21.06
N GLY A 775 7.38 -13.51 22.13
CA GLY A 775 6.93 -12.22 22.61
C GLY A 775 8.09 -11.26 22.90
N ILE A 776 9.14 -11.73 23.55
CA ILE A 776 10.34 -10.93 23.86
C ILE A 776 11.01 -10.47 22.57
N ILE A 777 11.22 -11.35 21.58
CA ILE A 777 11.80 -11.00 20.30
C ILE A 777 10.98 -9.90 19.61
N TYR A 778 9.64 -9.95 19.73
CA TYR A 778 8.74 -8.95 19.15
C TYR A 778 8.49 -7.73 20.05
N GLY A 779 9.19 -7.60 21.17
CA GLY A 779 9.08 -6.49 22.09
C GLY A 779 7.71 -6.40 22.77
N VAL A 780 7.11 -7.56 23.16
CA VAL A 780 5.82 -7.61 23.83
C VAL A 780 5.91 -7.00 25.22
N SER A 781 4.96 -6.14 25.59
CA SER A 781 4.82 -5.62 26.94
C SER A 781 4.14 -6.63 27.86
N ALA A 782 4.29 -6.45 29.19
CA ALA A 782 3.58 -7.27 30.18
C ALA A 782 2.04 -7.25 29.96
N PHE A 783 1.49 -6.15 29.47
CA PHE A 783 0.08 -6.07 29.09
C PHE A 783 -0.24 -6.96 27.87
N GLY A 784 0.56 -6.88 26.82
CA GLY A 784 0.36 -7.73 25.62
C GLY A 784 0.52 -9.22 25.93
N LEU A 785 1.49 -9.59 26.75
CA LEU A 785 1.70 -10.97 27.18
C LEU A 785 0.53 -11.48 28.03
N SER A 786 0.03 -10.66 28.96
CA SER A 786 -1.14 -10.94 29.80
C SER A 786 -2.38 -11.25 28.93
N GLU A 787 -2.66 -10.42 27.93
CA GLU A 787 -3.77 -10.64 26.98
C GLU A 787 -3.59 -11.94 26.16
N ASN A 788 -2.37 -12.21 25.69
CA ASN A 788 -2.07 -13.40 24.86
C ASN A 788 -2.19 -14.72 25.63
N LEU A 789 -1.81 -14.71 26.91
CA LEU A 789 -1.83 -15.92 27.75
C LEU A 789 -3.11 -16.04 28.58
N GLY A 790 -3.93 -14.99 28.68
CA GLY A 790 -5.10 -14.95 29.55
C GLY A 790 -4.76 -14.96 31.05
N ILE A 791 -3.58 -14.46 31.44
CA ILE A 791 -3.07 -14.41 32.84
C ILE A 791 -3.10 -12.98 33.39
N ALA A 792 -2.94 -12.84 34.72
CA ALA A 792 -2.86 -11.52 35.33
C ALA A 792 -1.62 -10.74 34.88
N ARG A 793 -1.73 -9.41 34.71
CA ARG A 793 -0.61 -8.53 34.29
C ARG A 793 0.63 -8.64 35.19
N GLY A 794 0.43 -8.81 36.49
CA GLY A 794 1.53 -9.04 37.45
C GLY A 794 2.27 -10.33 37.17
N GLU A 795 1.56 -11.41 36.89
CA GLU A 795 2.12 -12.71 36.54
C GLU A 795 2.90 -12.63 35.19
N ALA A 796 2.32 -11.99 34.16
CA ALA A 796 3.00 -11.75 32.92
C ALA A 796 4.31 -10.94 33.10
N LYS A 797 4.30 -9.93 33.99
CA LYS A 797 5.51 -9.18 34.33
C LYS A 797 6.55 -10.09 35.03
N THR A 798 6.15 -10.91 35.96
CA THR A 798 7.06 -11.86 36.66
C THR A 798 7.70 -12.82 35.66
N LEU A 799 6.95 -13.34 34.68
CA LEU A 799 7.49 -14.21 33.63
C LEU A 799 8.56 -13.50 32.80
N ILE A 800 8.33 -12.23 32.41
CA ILE A 800 9.30 -11.41 31.67
C ILE A 800 10.54 -11.13 32.52
N ASP A 801 10.37 -10.74 33.77
CA ASP A 801 11.48 -10.44 34.68
C ASP A 801 12.34 -11.71 34.94
N ASN A 802 11.71 -12.85 35.16
CA ASN A 802 12.40 -14.15 35.30
C ASN A 802 13.14 -14.53 34.02
N TYR A 803 12.54 -14.30 32.86
CA TYR A 803 13.19 -14.57 31.57
C TYR A 803 14.49 -13.76 31.43
N PHE A 804 14.46 -12.46 31.67
CA PHE A 804 15.66 -11.63 31.59
C PHE A 804 16.69 -11.89 32.67
N ALA A 805 16.26 -12.37 33.83
CA ALA A 805 17.19 -12.85 34.89
C ALA A 805 17.95 -14.11 34.46
N GLN A 806 17.31 -14.98 33.64
CA GLN A 806 17.94 -16.20 33.13
C GLN A 806 18.73 -15.95 31.81
N TYR A 807 18.35 -14.95 31.03
CA TYR A 807 18.97 -14.60 29.75
C TYR A 807 19.40 -13.11 29.72
N PRO A 808 20.36 -12.70 30.61
CA PRO A 808 20.73 -11.29 30.75
C PRO A 808 21.36 -10.69 29.46
N SER A 809 22.06 -11.51 28.67
CA SER A 809 22.68 -11.07 27.41
C SER A 809 21.64 -10.64 26.38
N ILE A 810 20.45 -11.26 26.38
CA ILE A 810 19.35 -10.88 25.50
C ILE A 810 18.83 -9.49 25.87
N LYS A 811 18.63 -9.23 27.17
CA LYS A 811 18.24 -7.89 27.64
C LYS A 811 19.27 -6.82 27.25
N GLN A 812 20.55 -7.12 27.47
CA GLN A 812 21.63 -6.22 27.09
C GLN A 812 21.69 -5.95 25.58
N TYR A 813 21.47 -6.99 24.75
CA TYR A 813 21.35 -6.84 23.29
C TYR A 813 20.22 -5.88 22.92
N MET A 814 19.02 -6.08 23.47
CA MET A 814 17.86 -5.24 23.19
C MET A 814 18.12 -3.76 23.55
N ASP A 815 18.66 -3.51 24.74
CA ASP A 815 18.98 -2.16 25.20
C ASP A 815 20.08 -1.51 24.32
N ASN A 816 21.06 -2.29 23.88
CA ASN A 816 22.11 -1.82 22.98
C ASN A 816 21.58 -1.51 21.58
N GLN A 817 20.64 -2.30 21.05
CA GLN A 817 20.01 -2.04 19.76
C GLN A 817 19.21 -0.74 19.75
N ILE A 818 18.44 -0.49 20.82
CA ILE A 818 17.71 0.78 20.98
C ILE A 818 18.68 1.95 21.04
N LYS A 819 19.75 1.88 21.88
CA LYS A 819 20.75 2.93 21.99
C LYS A 819 21.48 3.17 20.67
N SER A 820 21.88 2.11 19.98
CA SER A 820 22.52 2.21 18.65
C SER A 820 21.59 2.86 17.63
N ALA A 821 20.31 2.48 17.62
CA ALA A 821 19.32 3.10 16.75
C ALA A 821 19.10 4.59 17.05
N GLN A 822 19.09 4.97 18.33
CA GLN A 822 18.98 6.37 18.78
C GLN A 822 20.15 7.22 18.31
N LEU A 823 21.37 6.65 18.29
CA LEU A 823 22.60 7.32 17.86
C LEU A 823 22.72 7.40 16.32
N ASN A 824 22.45 6.28 15.65
CA ASN A 824 22.73 6.13 14.22
C ASN A 824 21.51 6.41 13.32
N GLY A 825 20.30 6.45 13.89
CA GLY A 825 19.05 6.59 13.13
C GLY A 825 18.60 5.32 12.38
N TYR A 826 19.35 4.23 12.47
CA TYR A 826 19.04 2.95 11.80
C TYR A 826 19.49 1.74 12.62
N VAL A 827 19.00 0.58 12.22
CA VAL A 827 19.49 -0.74 12.62
C VAL A 827 19.80 -1.58 11.39
N GLU A 828 20.61 -2.64 11.56
CA GLU A 828 21.06 -3.46 10.43
C GLU A 828 21.07 -4.96 10.78
N THR A 829 20.97 -5.80 9.73
CA THR A 829 21.15 -7.25 9.81
C THR A 829 22.63 -7.63 9.90
N LEU A 830 22.92 -8.91 10.15
CA LEU A 830 24.32 -9.42 10.10
C LEU A 830 25.01 -9.21 8.74
N LEU A 831 24.26 -9.04 7.67
CA LEU A 831 24.78 -8.76 6.32
C LEU A 831 24.84 -7.26 5.99
N GLY A 832 24.33 -6.39 6.87
CA GLY A 832 24.34 -4.94 6.66
C GLY A 832 23.10 -4.39 5.94
N ARG A 833 22.00 -5.15 5.87
CA ARG A 833 20.71 -4.61 5.42
C ARG A 833 20.23 -3.59 6.44
N LYS A 834 19.93 -2.37 6.01
CA LYS A 834 19.57 -1.26 6.89
C LYS A 834 18.06 -1.00 6.92
N ARG A 835 17.58 -0.61 8.08
CA ARG A 835 16.26 -0.03 8.27
C ARG A 835 16.40 1.29 9.04
N TRP A 836 15.98 2.37 8.42
CA TRP A 836 15.96 3.70 9.03
C TRP A 836 14.80 3.84 10.00
N LEU A 837 15.04 4.38 11.18
CA LEU A 837 14.05 4.53 12.26
C LEU A 837 13.91 6.01 12.63
N LYS A 838 13.24 6.77 11.77
CA LYS A 838 13.08 8.23 11.91
C LYS A 838 12.43 8.63 13.25
N ASP A 839 11.58 7.76 13.78
CA ASP A 839 10.79 8.00 15.00
C ASP A 839 11.45 7.48 16.28
N ILE A 840 12.67 6.98 16.22
CA ILE A 840 13.36 6.37 17.38
C ILE A 840 13.58 7.34 18.53
N ASN A 841 13.74 8.63 18.22
CA ASN A 841 13.93 9.73 19.17
C ASN A 841 12.65 10.57 19.37
N SER A 842 11.47 10.06 18.95
CA SER A 842 10.20 10.77 19.10
C SER A 842 9.87 11.04 20.56
N SER A 843 9.41 12.25 20.88
CA SER A 843 8.89 12.60 22.20
C SER A 843 7.62 11.84 22.56
N ASN A 844 6.84 11.40 21.55
CA ASN A 844 5.65 10.58 21.75
C ASN A 844 6.03 9.15 22.10
N ALA A 845 5.73 8.73 23.33
CA ALA A 845 6.08 7.41 23.88
C ALA A 845 5.49 6.24 23.06
N VAL A 846 4.30 6.41 22.44
CA VAL A 846 3.66 5.36 21.61
C VAL A 846 4.41 5.19 20.30
N VAL A 847 4.73 6.29 19.63
CA VAL A 847 5.48 6.33 18.36
C VAL A 847 6.91 5.82 18.59
N ARG A 848 7.58 6.33 19.61
CA ARG A 848 8.93 5.86 20.01
C ARG A 848 8.93 4.38 20.35
N GLY A 849 7.97 3.88 21.16
CA GLY A 849 7.87 2.46 21.50
C GLY A 849 7.65 1.55 20.30
N TYR A 850 6.98 2.05 19.24
CA TYR A 850 6.89 1.32 17.98
C TYR A 850 8.24 1.25 17.26
N ALA A 851 8.99 2.35 17.23
CA ALA A 851 10.34 2.40 16.63
C ALA A 851 11.33 1.53 17.43
N GLU A 852 11.27 1.54 18.77
CA GLU A 852 12.08 0.69 19.64
C GLU A 852 11.83 -0.80 19.41
N ARG A 853 10.56 -1.22 19.24
CA ARG A 853 10.23 -2.60 18.85
C ARG A 853 10.83 -2.97 17.49
N ASN A 854 10.75 -2.07 16.54
CA ASN A 854 11.36 -2.27 15.23
C ASN A 854 12.89 -2.35 15.31
N ALA A 855 13.52 -1.60 16.22
CA ALA A 855 14.97 -1.66 16.45
C ALA A 855 15.42 -3.04 16.94
N ILE A 856 14.63 -3.70 17.78
CA ILE A 856 14.90 -5.04 18.28
C ILE A 856 14.64 -6.11 17.21
N ASN A 857 13.50 -6.02 16.54
CA ASN A 857 13.01 -7.06 15.64
C ASN A 857 13.74 -7.15 14.32
N MET A 858 14.04 -5.98 13.71
CA MET A 858 14.56 -5.92 12.35
C MET A 858 15.88 -6.67 12.16
N PRO A 859 16.88 -6.55 13.04
CA PRO A 859 18.12 -7.31 12.90
C PRO A 859 17.91 -8.82 12.89
N ILE A 860 16.94 -9.33 13.65
CA ILE A 860 16.63 -10.76 13.76
C ILE A 860 15.86 -11.23 12.54
N GLN A 861 14.70 -10.62 12.26
CA GLN A 861 13.84 -11.00 11.14
C GLN A 861 14.52 -10.77 9.79
N GLY A 862 15.25 -9.66 9.67
CA GLY A 862 15.99 -9.35 8.45
C GLY A 862 17.15 -10.32 8.21
N THR A 863 17.87 -10.72 9.25
CA THR A 863 18.92 -11.75 9.13
C THR A 863 18.33 -13.10 8.72
N ALA A 864 17.18 -13.51 9.27
CA ALA A 864 16.47 -14.70 8.84
C ALA A 864 16.06 -14.62 7.35
N ALA A 865 15.57 -13.47 6.90
CA ALA A 865 15.22 -13.23 5.51
C ALA A 865 16.45 -13.26 4.58
N ASP A 866 17.57 -12.67 5.00
CA ASP A 866 18.83 -12.73 4.26
C ASP A 866 19.36 -14.16 4.17
N MET A 867 19.25 -14.91 5.25
CA MET A 867 19.72 -16.30 5.34
C MET A 867 18.97 -17.23 4.38
N ILE A 868 17.64 -17.17 4.35
CA ILE A 868 16.87 -18.02 3.44
C ILE A 868 17.11 -17.63 1.98
N LYS A 869 17.33 -16.34 1.67
CA LYS A 869 17.67 -15.87 0.33
C LYS A 869 19.04 -16.40 -0.13
N LEU A 870 20.03 -16.39 0.75
CA LEU A 870 21.34 -17.00 0.47
C LEU A 870 21.24 -18.51 0.23
N ALA A 871 20.42 -19.21 1.04
CA ALA A 871 20.14 -20.64 0.83
C ALA A 871 19.51 -20.87 -0.55
N MET A 872 18.50 -20.10 -0.93
CA MET A 872 17.85 -20.17 -2.24
C MET A 872 18.86 -19.99 -3.38
N ILE A 873 19.74 -18.99 -3.30
CA ILE A 873 20.78 -18.72 -4.31
C ILE A 873 21.76 -19.90 -4.41
N SER A 874 22.25 -20.41 -3.28
CA SER A 874 23.22 -21.50 -3.23
C SER A 874 22.62 -22.80 -3.79
N ILE A 875 21.44 -23.18 -3.34
CA ILE A 875 20.73 -24.39 -3.78
C ILE A 875 20.41 -24.29 -5.27
N HIS A 876 19.84 -23.19 -5.73
CA HIS A 876 19.52 -22.97 -7.14
C HIS A 876 20.75 -23.10 -8.05
N LYS A 877 21.89 -22.51 -7.64
CA LYS A 877 23.16 -22.60 -8.36
C LYS A 877 23.63 -24.07 -8.44
N THR A 878 23.49 -24.85 -7.37
CA THR A 878 23.87 -26.26 -7.32
C THR A 878 22.96 -27.10 -8.21
N LEU A 879 21.61 -26.90 -8.14
CA LEU A 879 20.67 -27.62 -9.00
C LEU A 879 20.93 -27.39 -10.49
N LYS A 880 21.27 -26.15 -10.88
CA LYS A 880 21.65 -25.83 -12.27
C LYS A 880 23.00 -26.42 -12.67
N LYS A 881 24.03 -26.33 -11.81
CA LYS A 881 25.37 -26.86 -12.08
C LYS A 881 25.34 -28.37 -12.30
N GLU A 882 24.63 -29.10 -11.48
CA GLU A 882 24.48 -30.56 -11.57
C GLU A 882 23.44 -31.00 -12.62
N ASN A 883 22.84 -30.06 -13.34
CA ASN A 883 21.83 -30.28 -14.37
C ASN A 883 20.67 -31.17 -13.90
N LEU A 884 20.19 -30.99 -12.66
CA LEU A 884 19.13 -31.80 -12.08
C LEU A 884 17.75 -31.42 -12.66
N ARG A 885 16.84 -32.40 -12.68
CA ARG A 885 15.45 -32.26 -13.15
C ARG A 885 14.53 -31.60 -12.11
N SER A 886 14.92 -31.69 -10.85
CA SER A 886 14.20 -31.15 -9.72
C SER A 886 14.28 -29.61 -9.67
N ARG A 887 13.24 -28.98 -9.16
CA ARG A 887 13.10 -27.50 -9.15
C ARG A 887 12.65 -26.98 -7.77
N MET A 888 13.21 -25.87 -7.34
CA MET A 888 12.64 -25.05 -6.26
C MET A 888 11.42 -24.30 -6.82
N ILE A 889 10.28 -24.37 -6.13
CA ILE A 889 9.01 -23.84 -6.65
C ILE A 889 8.33 -22.84 -5.72
N LEU A 890 8.46 -22.96 -4.39
CA LEU A 890 7.89 -22.00 -3.44
C LEU A 890 8.86 -21.65 -2.33
N GLN A 891 8.70 -20.42 -1.82
CA GLN A 891 9.25 -19.96 -0.55
C GLN A 891 8.09 -19.44 0.31
N VAL A 892 7.93 -19.96 1.54
CA VAL A 892 6.84 -19.64 2.46
C VAL A 892 7.42 -19.46 3.87
N HIS A 893 7.51 -18.21 4.35
CA HIS A 893 8.15 -17.85 5.63
C HIS A 893 9.61 -18.32 5.70
N ASP A 894 9.91 -19.40 6.43
CA ASP A 894 11.21 -20.03 6.64
C ASP A 894 11.32 -21.40 5.92
N GLU A 895 10.31 -21.75 5.12
CA GLU A 895 10.18 -23.00 4.36
C GLU A 895 10.52 -22.79 2.88
N LEU A 896 11.22 -23.76 2.27
CA LEU A 896 11.43 -23.91 0.83
C LEU A 896 10.75 -25.18 0.35
N VAL A 897 9.95 -25.08 -0.73
CA VAL A 897 9.27 -26.24 -1.34
C VAL A 897 9.87 -26.54 -2.71
N PHE A 898 10.12 -27.80 -2.94
CA PHE A 898 10.74 -28.33 -4.15
C PHE A 898 9.83 -29.36 -4.81
N ASP A 899 9.84 -29.35 -6.13
CA ASP A 899 9.25 -30.37 -6.98
C ASP A 899 10.39 -31.29 -7.42
N VAL A 900 10.52 -32.47 -6.77
CA VAL A 900 11.70 -33.33 -6.82
C VAL A 900 11.42 -34.58 -7.65
N HIS A 901 12.29 -34.85 -8.65
CA HIS A 901 12.24 -36.11 -9.39
C HIS A 901 12.60 -37.29 -8.47
N LYS A 902 11.82 -38.36 -8.50
CA LYS A 902 11.97 -39.52 -7.59
C LYS A 902 13.38 -40.10 -7.58
N ASP A 903 14.05 -40.17 -8.74
CA ASP A 903 15.42 -40.70 -8.84
C ASP A 903 16.47 -39.77 -8.21
N GLU A 904 16.13 -38.52 -7.96
CA GLU A 904 17.04 -37.48 -7.44
C GLU A 904 16.87 -37.23 -5.94
N VAL A 905 15.88 -37.86 -5.29
CA VAL A 905 15.51 -37.60 -3.88
C VAL A 905 16.72 -37.76 -2.95
N GLU A 906 17.43 -38.90 -3.04
CA GLU A 906 18.56 -39.19 -2.15
C GLU A 906 19.77 -38.28 -2.42
N LEU A 907 19.92 -37.79 -3.63
CA LEU A 907 20.95 -36.82 -4.01
C LEU A 907 20.63 -35.41 -3.54
N ILE A 908 19.36 -34.95 -3.70
CA ILE A 908 18.96 -33.58 -3.45
C ILE A 908 18.81 -33.29 -1.97
N LYS A 909 18.30 -34.24 -1.19
CA LYS A 909 18.05 -34.04 0.26
C LYS A 909 19.27 -33.49 1.02
N PRO A 910 20.48 -34.08 0.93
CA PRO A 910 21.68 -33.56 1.55
C PRO A 910 22.10 -32.20 0.96
N LEU A 911 21.94 -31.97 -0.35
CA LEU A 911 22.29 -30.70 -0.99
C LEU A 911 21.44 -29.55 -0.47
N ILE A 912 20.14 -29.74 -0.29
CA ILE A 912 19.24 -28.76 0.27
C ILE A 912 19.59 -28.50 1.74
N GLN A 913 19.79 -29.58 2.51
CA GLN A 913 20.09 -29.46 3.93
C GLN A 913 21.41 -28.71 4.18
N GLU A 914 22.44 -29.00 3.43
CA GLU A 914 23.73 -28.30 3.50
C GLU A 914 23.62 -26.87 3.00
N GLY A 915 22.90 -26.62 1.89
CA GLY A 915 22.68 -25.30 1.33
C GLY A 915 21.95 -24.37 2.32
N MET A 916 20.98 -24.89 3.07
CA MET A 916 20.28 -24.12 4.10
C MET A 916 21.13 -23.95 5.37
N ARG A 917 21.76 -25.01 5.86
CA ARG A 917 22.60 -24.95 7.09
C ARG A 917 23.76 -23.99 6.96
N ASN A 918 24.41 -23.94 5.81
CA ASN A 918 25.63 -23.20 5.56
C ASN A 918 25.38 -21.84 4.90
N ALA A 919 24.12 -21.43 4.74
CA ALA A 919 23.76 -20.17 4.08
C ALA A 919 24.37 -18.93 4.76
N LEU A 920 24.37 -18.92 6.08
CA LEU A 920 25.04 -17.89 6.89
C LEU A 920 25.64 -18.56 8.13
N PRO A 921 26.95 -18.42 8.39
CA PRO A 921 27.58 -19.01 9.57
C PRO A 921 27.09 -18.34 10.85
N LEU A 922 26.54 -19.14 11.76
CA LEU A 922 26.14 -18.73 13.10
C LEU A 922 26.95 -19.50 14.15
N THR A 923 27.09 -18.94 15.35
CA THR A 923 27.72 -19.60 16.50
C THR A 923 26.86 -20.72 17.10
N VAL A 924 25.62 -20.81 16.65
CA VAL A 924 24.59 -21.79 17.04
C VAL A 924 24.37 -22.77 15.87
N PRO A 925 24.21 -24.08 16.11
CA PRO A 925 23.87 -25.03 15.06
C PRO A 925 22.55 -24.64 14.38
N VAL A 926 22.52 -24.68 13.05
CA VAL A 926 21.29 -24.48 12.28
C VAL A 926 20.70 -25.84 11.91
N GLU A 927 19.47 -26.07 12.28
CA GLU A 927 18.74 -27.28 11.96
C GLU A 927 17.70 -27.04 10.89
N VAL A 928 17.60 -28.04 9.97
CA VAL A 928 16.68 -28.00 8.85
C VAL A 928 15.90 -29.31 8.87
N GLU A 929 14.60 -29.19 8.97
CA GLU A 929 13.65 -30.31 8.90
C GLU A 929 13.27 -30.52 7.44
N ILE A 930 13.30 -31.77 6.96
CA ILE A 930 12.96 -32.12 5.60
C ILE A 930 11.90 -33.20 5.61
N GLY A 931 10.76 -32.88 4.97
CA GLY A 931 9.69 -33.81 4.72
C GLY A 931 9.49 -34.07 3.21
N ILE A 932 8.91 -35.22 2.87
CA ILE A 932 8.65 -35.64 1.49
C ILE A 932 7.23 -36.20 1.43
N GLY A 933 6.46 -35.80 0.42
CA GLY A 933 5.07 -36.26 0.27
C GLY A 933 4.55 -36.16 -1.14
N GLN A 934 3.36 -36.72 -1.37
CA GLN A 934 2.64 -36.55 -2.63
C GLN A 934 2.00 -35.20 -2.78
N ASN A 935 1.78 -34.52 -1.67
CA ASN A 935 1.23 -33.16 -1.60
C ASN A 935 1.96 -32.34 -0.54
N TRP A 936 1.72 -31.04 -0.54
CA TRP A 936 2.42 -30.12 0.36
C TRP A 936 2.15 -30.40 1.85
N LEU A 937 0.92 -30.83 2.22
CA LEU A 937 0.62 -31.16 3.61
C LEU A 937 1.42 -32.37 4.11
N GLN A 938 1.61 -33.38 3.26
CA GLN A 938 2.41 -34.56 3.61
C GLN A 938 3.92 -34.29 3.62
N ALA A 939 4.35 -33.31 2.83
CA ALA A 939 5.75 -32.91 2.77
C ALA A 939 6.15 -31.96 3.93
N HIS A 940 5.20 -31.31 4.59
CA HIS A 940 5.42 -30.40 5.74
C HIS A 940 5.24 -31.12 7.09
#